data_bbbee52aa3834156fd484374d430263b
#
_entry.id   bbbee52aa3834156fd484374d430263b
#
_cell.length_a   1.000
_cell.length_b   1.000
_cell.length_c   1.000
_cell.angle_alpha   90.00
_cell.angle_beta   90.00
_cell.angle_gamma   90.00
#
_symmetry.space_group_name_H-M   'P 1'
#
loop_
_entity.id
_entity.type
_entity.pdbx_description
1 polymer ?
#
loop_
_entity_poly.entity_id
_entity_poly.type
_entity_poly.pdbx_seq_one_letter_code
_entity_poly.pdbx_strand_id
1 'polypeptide(L)'
;MPLADAPAMVLTPARLSQPQSEAPASVTVIDRNLIEASGARELYEVLRLVPGMSAVKVDGNVPTVAYHGTQARDSRRMLVLLDGRSQYQPGLARVNWNDMPVXIRDVERIEVTRGPAAAAYGANAFTAVINIITRDPRDISKHTLAIQGGNNGIRDGYASAAGRTDSGAWRASLSRRADDGYDEPFEGRELNDAKRIETLNGEWVHELDGQNTLILQAGGSQSRLERQQEAGVQDLGSYQQDPVQQGQRTFASVQWQHTFNQSHQLQVTSYGQYTRDVTDFSVCYRDPLTGQFGPGGGVLFSRELRELYLENDRDVGATFAAAQTDPDFANRYATLQAANAPFCAGSALDIEEERYDLEIQDTLQMGDRVRLVSGLNLRHDRVSSDSYLSGTYDNVSYRAFGNLAVDLLRPLTLNLGGYWERDRISGQHFSPRLGLNWRAAPGHSFRYVFSKALRTPDIYEDQARTNIRARELSPLFAANTEALLGWSPANFFITQTSPGTLKPERIRSWELGYYGQFSGLELDVRYFQEALTDLLSHALNPFEFEPNNEGRVDHQGTEAQLSWRPGVNHLLRLTGAHIHTRVNKKTEGRLAARDSASALWAWQLSDNWGLSSAYYLANDYNDNVFERVDLQVRLRHRVGGTELEWKGVVQHALNKQPVVFQENRYQEDRFWLGLAVRI
;
A
#
# COMPACT_ATOMS: atom_id res chain seq x y z
N MET A 1 -3.45 -31.67 6.50
CA MET A 1 -4.59 -31.69 5.57
C MET A 1 -4.07 -32.14 4.22
N PRO A 2 -4.56 -33.22 3.64
CA PRO A 2 -4.07 -33.65 2.32
C PRO A 2 -4.44 -32.58 1.30
N LEU A 3 -3.44 -32.18 0.56
CA LEU A 3 -3.58 -31.12 -0.43
C LEU A 3 -4.19 -31.74 -1.69
N ALA A 4 -5.42 -31.35 -1.99
CA ALA A 4 -6.12 -31.84 -3.16
C ALA A 4 -5.40 -31.41 -4.44
N ASP A 5 -5.37 -32.28 -5.42
CA ASP A 5 -4.82 -31.99 -6.76
C ASP A 5 -5.75 -31.12 -7.60
N ALA A 6 -6.70 -30.42 -6.96
CA ALA A 6 -7.61 -29.53 -7.67
C ALA A 6 -6.87 -28.27 -8.16
N PRO A 7 -7.16 -27.80 -9.36
CA PRO A 7 -6.54 -26.56 -9.84
C PRO A 7 -6.87 -25.38 -8.93
N ALA A 8 -5.88 -24.54 -8.68
CA ALA A 8 -6.07 -23.36 -7.86
C ALA A 8 -7.10 -22.44 -8.53
N MET A 9 -8.16 -22.12 -7.81
CA MET A 9 -9.19 -21.20 -8.29
C MET A 9 -8.81 -19.77 -7.90
N VAL A 10 -8.88 -18.86 -8.85
CA VAL A 10 -8.57 -17.45 -8.64
C VAL A 10 -9.76 -16.59 -9.06
N LEU A 11 -9.99 -15.52 -8.33
CA LEU A 11 -11.10 -14.59 -8.56
C LEU A 11 -10.60 -13.25 -9.12
N THR A 12 -9.46 -12.80 -8.63
CA THR A 12 -9.00 -11.42 -8.82
C THR A 12 -8.79 -11.03 -10.28
N PRO A 13 -8.24 -11.87 -11.16
CA PRO A 13 -7.91 -11.40 -12.52
C PRO A 13 -9.09 -10.85 -13.32
N ALA A 14 -10.28 -11.44 -13.19
CA ALA A 14 -11.42 -11.07 -14.02
C ALA A 14 -12.73 -10.90 -13.24
N ARG A 15 -12.68 -10.97 -11.91
CA ARG A 15 -13.86 -11.05 -11.03
C ARG A 15 -14.72 -12.28 -11.31
N LEU A 16 -14.19 -13.23 -12.07
CA LEU A 16 -14.82 -14.54 -12.32
C LEU A 16 -13.97 -15.61 -11.60
N SER A 17 -14.62 -16.47 -10.84
CA SER A 17 -13.92 -17.61 -10.25
C SER A 17 -13.55 -18.58 -11.37
N GLN A 18 -12.25 -18.73 -11.61
CA GLN A 18 -11.70 -19.51 -12.72
C GLN A 18 -10.50 -20.34 -12.25
N PRO A 19 -10.27 -21.50 -12.87
CA PRO A 19 -8.95 -22.14 -12.68
C PRO A 19 -7.82 -21.19 -13.13
N GLN A 20 -6.69 -21.26 -12.46
CA GLN A 20 -5.55 -20.41 -12.80
C GLN A 20 -5.11 -20.62 -14.27
N SER A 21 -5.31 -21.84 -14.81
CA SER A 21 -5.01 -22.17 -16.21
C SER A 21 -5.90 -21.44 -17.23
N GLU A 22 -7.01 -20.86 -16.78
CA GLU A 22 -7.95 -20.13 -17.66
C GLU A 22 -7.96 -18.62 -17.38
N ALA A 23 -7.30 -18.18 -16.34
CA ALA A 23 -7.32 -16.78 -15.93
C ALA A 23 -6.55 -15.89 -16.93
N PRO A 24 -7.06 -14.67 -17.20
CA PRO A 24 -6.40 -13.77 -18.17
C PRO A 24 -5.27 -12.96 -17.52
N ALA A 25 -4.45 -13.59 -16.70
CA ALA A 25 -3.31 -12.95 -16.03
C ALA A 25 -2.45 -13.98 -15.34
N SER A 26 -1.22 -13.60 -15.02
CA SER A 26 -0.37 -14.32 -14.08
C SER A 26 -0.79 -13.97 -12.67
N VAL A 27 -1.00 -14.97 -11.83
CA VAL A 27 -1.51 -14.77 -10.47
C VAL A 27 -0.58 -15.48 -9.47
N THR A 28 -0.29 -14.80 -8.36
CA THR A 28 0.33 -15.42 -7.19
C THR A 28 -0.72 -15.53 -6.10
N VAL A 29 -0.92 -16.73 -5.58
CA VAL A 29 -1.79 -16.97 -4.43
C VAL A 29 -0.93 -17.27 -3.22
N ILE A 30 -1.06 -16.46 -2.17
CA ILE A 30 -0.40 -16.67 -0.89
C ILE A 30 -1.50 -17.07 0.08
N ASP A 31 -1.64 -18.37 0.30
CA ASP A 31 -2.70 -18.91 1.14
C ASP A 31 -2.30 -18.87 2.63
N ARG A 32 -3.23 -19.26 3.48
CA ARG A 32 -3.02 -19.26 4.93
C ARG A 32 -1.77 -20.05 5.34
N ASN A 33 -1.52 -21.20 4.70
CA ASN A 33 -0.36 -22.03 5.01
C ASN A 33 0.95 -21.32 4.68
N LEU A 34 1.00 -20.64 3.52
CA LEU A 34 2.18 -19.85 3.13
C LEU A 34 2.38 -18.64 4.06
N ILE A 35 1.30 -17.96 4.45
CA ILE A 35 1.37 -16.84 5.39
C ILE A 35 1.98 -17.32 6.71
N GLU A 36 1.48 -18.44 7.25
CA GLU A 36 2.00 -19.01 8.51
C GLU A 36 3.44 -19.50 8.36
N ALA A 37 3.76 -20.15 7.25
CA ALA A 37 5.11 -20.67 6.99
C ALA A 37 6.15 -19.57 6.80
N SER A 38 5.74 -18.42 6.27
CA SER A 38 6.67 -17.30 6.07
C SER A 38 7.21 -16.73 7.38
N GLY A 39 6.45 -16.91 8.47
CA GLY A 39 6.82 -16.33 9.76
C GLY A 39 6.61 -14.82 9.82
N ALA A 40 6.05 -14.21 8.80
CA ALA A 40 5.89 -12.76 8.71
C ALA A 40 5.13 -12.20 9.91
N ARG A 41 5.59 -11.08 10.42
CA ARG A 41 4.95 -10.33 11.48
C ARG A 41 3.99 -9.28 10.91
N GLU A 42 4.33 -8.74 9.77
CA GLU A 42 3.58 -7.66 9.13
C GLU A 42 3.09 -8.11 7.74
N LEU A 43 1.91 -7.62 7.39
CA LEU A 43 1.20 -8.08 6.18
C LEU A 43 2.02 -7.88 4.89
N TYR A 44 2.68 -6.72 4.75
CA TYR A 44 3.44 -6.43 3.53
C TYR A 44 4.62 -7.41 3.33
N GLU A 45 5.13 -8.02 4.40
CA GLU A 45 6.32 -8.89 4.31
C GLU A 45 6.06 -10.13 3.45
N VAL A 46 4.82 -10.66 3.48
CA VAL A 46 4.52 -11.87 2.68
C VAL A 46 4.56 -11.60 1.18
N LEU A 47 4.50 -10.32 0.78
CA LEU A 47 4.55 -9.95 -0.63
C LEU A 47 5.94 -10.17 -1.25
N ARG A 48 6.96 -10.42 -0.43
CA ARG A 48 8.27 -10.88 -0.93
C ARG A 48 8.18 -12.25 -1.62
N LEU A 49 7.10 -12.98 -1.41
CA LEU A 49 6.85 -14.28 -2.08
C LEU A 49 6.24 -14.11 -3.49
N VAL A 50 6.05 -12.86 -3.94
CA VAL A 50 5.51 -12.57 -5.27
C VAL A 50 6.68 -12.23 -6.21
N PRO A 51 6.84 -12.94 -7.35
CA PRO A 51 7.93 -12.60 -8.27
C PRO A 51 7.81 -11.16 -8.77
N GLY A 52 8.92 -10.44 -8.78
CA GLY A 52 8.96 -9.05 -9.25
C GLY A 52 8.46 -8.01 -8.27
N MET A 53 8.02 -8.42 -7.08
CA MET A 53 7.52 -7.51 -6.05
C MET A 53 8.64 -7.14 -5.09
N SER A 54 8.83 -5.85 -4.85
CA SER A 54 9.70 -5.34 -3.79
C SER A 54 8.84 -5.02 -2.58
N ALA A 55 9.21 -5.53 -1.42
CA ALA A 55 8.54 -5.21 -0.15
C ALA A 55 9.65 -4.90 0.86
N VAL A 56 9.93 -3.63 1.05
CA VAL A 56 11.08 -3.15 1.83
C VAL A 56 10.62 -2.13 2.87
N LYS A 57 11.50 -1.80 3.80
CA LYS A 57 11.30 -0.69 4.73
C LYS A 57 12.34 0.39 4.46
N VAL A 58 11.88 1.64 4.40
CA VAL A 58 12.78 2.80 4.35
C VAL A 58 13.41 3.01 5.74
N ASP A 59 12.61 2.84 6.78
CA ASP A 59 13.05 2.80 8.19
C ASP A 59 12.10 1.85 8.93
N GLY A 60 12.18 1.77 10.25
CA GLY A 60 11.42 0.79 11.04
C GLY A 60 9.91 0.85 10.86
N ASN A 61 9.36 1.99 10.44
CA ASN A 61 7.91 2.14 10.30
C ASN A 61 7.46 2.73 8.95
N VAL A 62 8.29 2.65 7.91
CA VAL A 62 7.89 3.09 6.56
C VAL A 62 8.02 1.90 5.58
N PRO A 63 7.04 0.97 5.60
CA PRO A 63 7.03 -0.10 4.62
C PRO A 63 6.62 0.42 3.24
N THR A 64 7.31 -0.04 2.22
CA THR A 64 7.05 0.31 0.82
C THR A 64 6.95 -0.97 0.00
N VAL A 65 5.90 -1.05 -0.80
CA VAL A 65 5.68 -2.18 -1.70
C VAL A 65 5.56 -1.63 -3.11
N ALA A 66 6.29 -2.23 -4.03
CA ALA A 66 6.28 -1.83 -5.43
C ALA A 66 6.35 -3.06 -6.32
N TYR A 67 5.58 -3.04 -7.40
CA TYR A 67 5.71 -4.07 -8.44
C TYR A 67 6.44 -3.45 -9.61
N HIS A 68 7.57 -4.06 -10.01
CA HIS A 68 8.52 -3.58 -11.01
C HIS A 68 9.15 -2.21 -10.69
N GLY A 69 9.00 -1.74 -9.46
CA GLY A 69 9.79 -0.64 -8.92
C GLY A 69 9.56 0.76 -9.50
N THR A 70 8.42 1.01 -10.10
CA THR A 70 8.14 2.30 -10.74
C THR A 70 7.52 3.30 -9.79
N GLN A 71 8.17 3.57 -8.67
CA GLN A 71 7.65 4.57 -7.75
C GLN A 71 8.75 5.07 -6.82
N ALA A 72 8.46 6.16 -6.15
CA ALA A 72 9.33 6.71 -5.13
C ALA A 72 9.07 5.99 -3.78
N ARG A 73 9.02 6.73 -2.71
CA ARG A 73 8.91 6.19 -1.35
C ARG A 73 7.55 5.56 -1.04
N ASP A 74 6.47 6.17 -1.51
CA ASP A 74 5.12 5.73 -1.17
C ASP A 74 4.63 4.62 -2.10
N SER A 75 3.92 3.64 -1.54
CA SER A 75 3.33 2.54 -2.31
C SER A 75 2.18 3.07 -3.15
N ARG A 76 2.40 3.24 -4.43
CA ARG A 76 1.39 3.69 -5.40
C ARG A 76 1.56 2.93 -6.71
N ARG A 77 0.68 3.17 -7.67
CA ARG A 77 0.66 2.49 -8.96
C ARG A 77 0.27 1.02 -8.87
N MET A 78 -0.30 0.62 -7.73
CA MET A 78 -0.90 -0.69 -7.53
C MET A 78 -2.22 -0.51 -6.81
N LEU A 79 -3.22 -1.30 -7.16
CA LEU A 79 -4.46 -1.32 -6.40
C LEU A 79 -4.35 -2.38 -5.31
N VAL A 80 -4.68 -2.00 -4.10
CA VAL A 80 -4.75 -2.92 -2.97
C VAL A 80 -6.20 -2.95 -2.48
N LEU A 81 -6.76 -4.14 -2.41
CA LEU A 81 -8.12 -4.39 -1.95
C LEU A 81 -8.07 -5.18 -0.65
N LEU A 82 -8.94 -4.82 0.29
CA LEU A 82 -9.18 -5.58 1.51
C LEU A 82 -10.67 -5.95 1.52
N ASP A 83 -10.98 -7.22 1.31
CA ASP A 83 -12.35 -7.72 1.16
C ASP A 83 -13.16 -6.86 0.18
N GLY A 84 -12.55 -6.55 -0.97
CA GLY A 84 -13.17 -5.78 -2.04
C GLY A 84 -13.11 -4.26 -1.88
N ARG A 85 -12.73 -3.73 -0.71
CA ARG A 85 -12.63 -2.29 -0.46
C ARG A 85 -11.25 -1.77 -0.83
N SER A 86 -11.19 -0.74 -1.65
CA SER A 86 -9.91 -0.15 -2.08
C SER A 86 -9.21 0.52 -0.89
N GLN A 87 -7.94 0.16 -0.69
CA GLN A 87 -7.06 0.77 0.31
C GLN A 87 -6.21 1.90 -0.28
N TYR A 88 -6.39 2.18 -1.56
CA TYR A 88 -5.70 3.26 -2.26
C TYR A 88 -6.33 4.59 -1.86
N GLN A 89 -5.53 5.48 -1.26
CA GLN A 89 -6.01 6.76 -0.74
C GLN A 89 -6.32 7.74 -1.88
N PRO A 90 -7.50 8.37 -1.91
CA PRO A 90 -7.84 9.30 -3.00
C PRO A 90 -7.09 10.63 -2.94
N GLY A 91 -6.63 11.02 -1.76
CA GLY A 91 -5.94 12.28 -1.58
C GLY A 91 -4.47 12.24 -1.93
N LEU A 92 -3.77 11.18 -1.52
CA LEU A 92 -2.31 11.11 -1.60
C LEU A 92 -1.80 9.93 -2.43
N ALA A 93 -2.63 9.32 -3.27
CA ALA A 93 -2.24 8.25 -4.22
C ALA A 93 -1.32 7.18 -3.62
N ARG A 94 -1.63 6.71 -2.42
CA ARG A 94 -0.76 5.73 -1.75
C ARG A 94 -1.57 4.70 -0.99
N VAL A 95 -0.90 3.62 -0.62
CA VAL A 95 -1.45 2.60 0.28
C VAL A 95 -0.62 2.64 1.57
N ASN A 96 -1.29 2.81 2.70
CA ASN A 96 -0.62 2.83 3.99
C ASN A 96 -0.61 1.42 4.58
N TRP A 97 0.53 0.74 4.46
CA TRP A 97 0.68 -0.65 4.89
C TRP A 97 0.73 -0.80 6.41
N ASN A 98 1.11 0.24 7.14
CA ASN A 98 1.23 0.14 8.61
C ASN A 98 -0.11 -0.10 9.28
N ASP A 99 -1.08 0.75 8.97
CA ASP A 99 -2.32 0.80 9.73
C ASP A 99 -3.56 0.40 8.94
N MET A 100 -3.35 -0.40 7.88
CA MET A 100 -4.45 -1.08 7.21
C MET A 100 -5.26 -1.85 8.27
N PRO A 101 -6.60 -1.70 8.30
CA PRO A 101 -7.39 -2.25 9.42
C PRO A 101 -7.60 -3.76 9.28
N VAL A 102 -6.51 -4.48 9.37
CA VAL A 102 -6.50 -5.95 9.29
C VAL A 102 -5.23 -6.51 9.94
N UNK A 103 -5.23 -7.53 10.63
CA UNK A 103 -4.18 -8.18 11.11
C UNK A 103 -3.87 -9.24 10.21
N ILE A 104 -2.68 -9.63 10.20
CA ILE A 104 -2.20 -10.76 9.36
C ILE A 104 -2.85 -12.09 9.77
N ARG A 105 -3.17 -12.25 11.05
CA ARG A 105 -3.84 -13.46 11.56
C ARG A 105 -5.28 -13.60 11.06
N ASP A 106 -5.89 -12.51 10.62
CA ASP A 106 -7.26 -12.53 10.07
C ASP A 106 -7.29 -12.85 8.57
N VAL A 107 -6.14 -12.86 7.89
CA VAL A 107 -6.08 -13.04 6.45
C VAL A 107 -6.14 -14.54 6.10
N GLU A 108 -7.04 -14.90 5.19
CA GLU A 108 -7.16 -16.24 4.64
C GLU A 108 -6.20 -16.46 3.48
N ARG A 109 -6.16 -15.48 2.55
CA ARG A 109 -5.24 -15.54 1.43
C ARG A 109 -5.07 -14.16 0.79
N ILE A 110 -4.01 -14.03 0.06
CA ILE A 110 -3.74 -12.85 -0.76
C ILE A 110 -3.60 -13.32 -2.21
N GLU A 111 -4.39 -12.73 -3.11
CA GLU A 111 -4.26 -12.98 -4.54
C GLU A 111 -3.59 -11.75 -5.17
N VAL A 112 -2.49 -11.97 -5.88
CA VAL A 112 -1.80 -10.89 -6.58
C VAL A 112 -1.89 -11.15 -8.07
N THR A 113 -2.67 -10.30 -8.76
CA THR A 113 -2.70 -10.27 -10.22
C THR A 113 -1.53 -9.44 -10.68
N ARG A 114 -0.59 -10.05 -11.39
CA ARG A 114 0.64 -9.41 -11.85
C ARG A 114 0.42 -8.86 -13.26
N GLY A 115 0.64 -7.57 -13.41
CA GLY A 115 0.36 -6.83 -14.63
C GLY A 115 -0.91 -5.98 -14.53
N PRO A 116 -1.17 -5.14 -15.54
CA PRO A 116 -2.31 -4.23 -15.52
C PRO A 116 -3.64 -4.97 -15.45
N ALA A 117 -4.54 -4.53 -14.57
CA ALA A 117 -5.85 -5.16 -14.36
C ALA A 117 -6.99 -4.14 -14.32
N ALA A 118 -6.83 -3.00 -14.97
CA ALA A 118 -7.86 -1.96 -15.00
C ALA A 118 -9.14 -2.42 -15.70
N ALA A 119 -9.06 -3.39 -16.59
CA ALA A 119 -10.26 -3.95 -17.24
C ALA A 119 -11.21 -4.63 -16.24
N ALA A 120 -10.71 -5.01 -15.07
CA ALA A 120 -11.54 -5.61 -14.02
C ALA A 120 -11.82 -4.64 -12.86
N TYR A 121 -10.93 -3.68 -12.60
CA TYR A 121 -10.99 -2.86 -11.38
C TYR A 121 -10.92 -1.35 -11.63
N GLY A 122 -10.75 -0.92 -12.89
CA GLY A 122 -10.70 0.49 -13.23
C GLY A 122 -9.33 1.12 -12.96
N ALA A 123 -9.32 2.44 -12.95
CA ALA A 123 -8.11 3.23 -12.72
C ALA A 123 -7.42 2.81 -11.41
N ASN A 124 -6.09 2.91 -11.43
CA ASN A 124 -5.18 2.59 -10.34
C ASN A 124 -4.86 1.09 -10.20
N ALA A 125 -5.60 0.19 -10.88
CA ALA A 125 -5.15 -1.19 -11.09
C ALA A 125 -4.10 -1.19 -12.21
N PHE A 126 -2.97 -0.52 -11.95
CA PHE A 126 -2.03 -0.03 -12.94
C PHE A 126 -0.95 -1.07 -13.22
N THR A 127 -0.09 -1.36 -12.25
CA THR A 127 0.97 -2.37 -12.45
C THR A 127 0.57 -3.74 -11.90
N ALA A 128 -0.27 -3.77 -10.86
CA ALA A 128 -0.74 -5.01 -10.23
C ALA A 128 -2.00 -4.72 -9.39
N VAL A 129 -2.71 -5.80 -9.04
CA VAL A 129 -3.77 -5.75 -8.03
C VAL A 129 -3.42 -6.75 -6.92
N ILE A 130 -3.43 -6.29 -5.69
CA ILE A 130 -3.25 -7.11 -4.49
C ILE A 130 -4.60 -7.20 -3.81
N ASN A 131 -5.18 -8.38 -3.72
CA ASN A 131 -6.49 -8.61 -3.11
C ASN A 131 -6.31 -9.42 -1.84
N ILE A 132 -6.50 -8.77 -0.69
CA ILE A 132 -6.38 -9.36 0.63
C ILE A 132 -7.77 -9.83 1.05
N ILE A 133 -7.91 -11.12 1.32
CA ILE A 133 -9.19 -11.76 1.62
C ILE A 133 -9.10 -12.30 3.04
N THR A 134 -10.01 -11.86 3.91
CA THR A 134 -10.01 -12.29 5.31
C THR A 134 -10.76 -13.61 5.47
N ARG A 135 -10.57 -14.23 6.63
CA ARG A 135 -11.14 -15.55 6.95
C ARG A 135 -12.66 -15.44 7.09
N ASP A 136 -13.36 -16.33 6.43
CA ASP A 136 -14.83 -16.42 6.53
C ASP A 136 -15.20 -16.88 7.95
N PRO A 137 -16.11 -16.18 8.64
CA PRO A 137 -16.50 -16.59 10.00
C PRO A 137 -17.08 -18.00 10.06
N ARG A 138 -17.68 -18.50 8.97
CA ARG A 138 -18.24 -19.85 8.90
C ARG A 138 -17.18 -20.94 9.00
N ASP A 139 -15.92 -20.61 8.71
CA ASP A 139 -14.79 -21.54 8.74
C ASP A 139 -13.97 -21.46 10.04
N ILE A 140 -14.33 -20.56 10.96
CA ILE A 140 -13.63 -20.38 12.23
C ILE A 140 -14.34 -21.11 13.34
N SER A 141 -13.63 -22.02 14.01
CA SER A 141 -14.21 -22.85 15.06
C SER A 141 -13.65 -22.57 16.45
N LYS A 142 -12.65 -21.68 16.57
CA LYS A 142 -11.93 -21.45 17.85
C LYS A 142 -11.72 -19.98 18.12
N HIS A 143 -11.81 -19.63 19.40
CA HIS A 143 -11.33 -18.33 19.87
C HIS A 143 -9.79 -18.38 19.97
N THR A 144 -9.14 -17.27 19.76
CA THR A 144 -7.68 -17.22 19.79
C THR A 144 -7.20 -16.02 20.63
N LEU A 145 -6.24 -16.29 21.52
CA LEU A 145 -5.47 -15.26 22.21
C LEU A 145 -4.01 -15.48 21.82
N ALA A 146 -3.29 -14.41 21.48
CA ALA A 146 -1.87 -14.56 21.14
C ALA A 146 -1.09 -13.34 21.59
N ILE A 147 0.14 -13.59 22.05
CA ILE A 147 1.08 -12.53 22.42
C ILE A 147 2.44 -12.89 21.79
N GLN A 148 3.23 -11.86 21.49
CA GLN A 148 4.62 -12.08 21.10
C GLN A 148 5.49 -10.90 21.50
N GLY A 149 6.77 -11.21 21.79
CA GLY A 149 7.74 -10.20 22.17
C GLY A 149 9.11 -10.55 21.60
N GLY A 150 9.93 -9.53 21.37
CA GLY A 150 11.24 -9.73 20.76
C GLY A 150 12.17 -8.54 20.91
N ASN A 151 13.25 -8.55 20.12
CA ASN A 151 14.18 -7.43 20.11
C ASN A 151 13.54 -6.19 19.45
N ASN A 152 14.24 -5.06 19.50
CA ASN A 152 13.73 -3.76 19.00
C ASN A 152 12.37 -3.41 19.61
N GLY A 153 12.13 -3.82 20.87
CA GLY A 153 10.91 -3.50 21.57
C GLY A 153 9.63 -4.15 21.01
N ILE A 154 9.74 -5.25 20.27
CA ILE A 154 8.56 -5.94 19.73
C ILE A 154 7.66 -6.40 20.87
N ARG A 155 6.37 -5.98 20.84
CA ARG A 155 5.35 -6.34 21.84
C ARG A 155 3.98 -6.30 21.16
N ASP A 156 3.50 -7.46 20.77
CA ASP A 156 2.25 -7.57 20.03
C ASP A 156 1.25 -8.44 20.81
N GLY A 157 -0.01 -8.10 20.62
CA GLY A 157 -1.13 -8.86 21.18
C GLY A 157 -2.24 -9.02 20.16
N TYR A 158 -2.96 -10.12 20.25
CA TYR A 158 -4.08 -10.42 19.36
C TYR A 158 -5.11 -11.24 20.12
N ALA A 159 -6.38 -10.89 19.92
CA ALA A 159 -7.51 -11.67 20.44
C ALA A 159 -8.57 -11.77 19.35
N SER A 160 -9.16 -12.94 19.20
CA SER A 160 -10.30 -13.10 18.29
C SER A 160 -11.32 -14.06 18.85
N ALA A 161 -12.57 -13.80 18.51
CA ALA A 161 -13.71 -14.64 18.86
C ALA A 161 -14.56 -14.84 17.60
N ALA A 162 -15.16 -16.02 17.49
CA ALA A 162 -16.06 -16.36 16.40
C ALA A 162 -17.19 -17.22 16.96
N GLY A 163 -18.34 -17.16 16.30
CA GLY A 163 -19.49 -17.96 16.70
C GLY A 163 -20.41 -18.23 15.55
N ARG A 164 -21.19 -19.31 15.69
CA ARG A 164 -22.23 -19.68 14.72
C ARG A 164 -23.59 -19.35 15.28
N THR A 165 -24.51 -19.01 14.41
CA THR A 165 -25.92 -18.81 14.70
C THR A 165 -26.72 -19.80 13.86
N ASP A 166 -28.02 -19.85 14.08
CA ASP A 166 -28.88 -20.74 13.27
C ASP A 166 -28.85 -20.39 11.77
N SER A 167 -28.57 -19.12 11.45
CA SER A 167 -28.63 -18.62 10.07
C SER A 167 -27.32 -17.97 9.63
N GLY A 168 -26.18 -18.30 10.29
CA GLY A 168 -24.93 -17.71 9.84
C GLY A 168 -23.79 -17.84 10.84
N ALA A 169 -22.85 -16.89 10.77
CA ALA A 169 -21.66 -16.89 11.62
C ALA A 169 -21.10 -15.47 11.76
N TRP A 170 -20.38 -15.25 12.83
CA TRP A 170 -19.72 -13.96 13.05
C TRP A 170 -18.30 -14.17 13.58
N ARG A 171 -17.46 -13.18 13.36
CA ARG A 171 -16.13 -13.09 13.97
C ARG A 171 -15.83 -11.65 14.38
N ALA A 172 -14.98 -11.52 15.39
CA ALA A 172 -14.44 -10.23 15.80
C ALA A 172 -13.00 -10.44 16.23
N SER A 173 -12.13 -9.47 15.92
CA SER A 173 -10.74 -9.52 16.34
C SER A 173 -10.25 -8.16 16.79
N LEU A 174 -9.26 -8.19 17.69
CA LEU A 174 -8.59 -7.02 18.22
C LEU A 174 -7.10 -7.31 18.21
N SER A 175 -6.30 -6.35 17.77
CA SER A 175 -4.84 -6.51 17.78
C SER A 175 -4.14 -5.24 18.17
N ARG A 176 -2.94 -5.40 18.70
CA ARG A 176 -1.99 -4.32 18.95
C ARG A 176 -0.62 -4.78 18.46
N ARG A 177 0.03 -3.95 17.65
CA ARG A 177 1.41 -4.16 17.21
C ARG A 177 2.23 -2.94 17.64
N ALA A 178 3.38 -3.19 18.26
CA ALA A 178 4.27 -2.11 18.65
C ALA A 178 5.73 -2.57 18.57
N ASP A 179 6.58 -1.66 18.18
CA ASP A 179 8.04 -1.82 18.30
C ASP A 179 8.71 -0.45 18.34
N ASP A 180 9.97 -0.45 18.72
CA ASP A 180 10.75 0.78 18.91
C ASP A 180 11.54 1.15 17.63
N GLY A 181 11.31 0.43 16.52
CA GLY A 181 11.95 0.70 15.23
C GLY A 181 13.31 0.02 15.13
N TYR A 182 14.23 0.61 14.39
CA TYR A 182 15.59 0.11 14.24
C TYR A 182 16.49 0.70 15.33
N ASP A 183 17.37 -0.13 15.90
CA ASP A 183 18.28 0.27 16.96
C ASP A 183 19.57 0.90 16.42
N GLU A 184 20.02 0.50 15.21
CA GLU A 184 21.25 1.02 14.64
C GLU A 184 21.06 2.42 14.10
N PRO A 185 21.87 3.41 14.53
CA PRO A 185 21.74 4.76 13.99
C PRO A 185 22.16 4.82 12.54
N PHE A 186 21.55 5.73 11.79
CA PHE A 186 21.91 5.99 10.40
C PHE A 186 22.72 7.29 10.35
N GLU A 187 23.94 7.20 9.82
CA GLU A 187 24.86 8.34 9.74
C GLU A 187 25.08 9.00 11.10
N GLY A 188 25.14 8.20 12.16
CA GLY A 188 25.39 8.68 13.52
C GLY A 188 24.19 9.31 14.22
N ARG A 189 23.00 9.27 13.62
CA ARG A 189 21.76 9.80 14.20
C ARG A 189 20.80 8.67 14.53
N GLU A 190 20.18 8.74 15.69
CA GLU A 190 19.14 7.80 16.07
C GLU A 190 17.94 7.98 15.14
N LEU A 191 17.27 6.87 14.84
CA LEU A 191 16.09 6.90 14.00
C LEU A 191 14.84 7.15 14.86
N ASN A 192 13.94 8.00 14.37
CA ASN A 192 12.64 8.26 14.98
C ASN A 192 11.64 7.41 14.19
N ASP A 193 11.56 6.11 14.53
CA ASP A 193 10.78 5.17 13.72
C ASP A 193 10.02 4.14 14.56
N ALA A 194 9.78 4.44 15.82
CA ALA A 194 8.91 3.60 16.65
C ALA A 194 7.46 3.65 16.16
N LYS A 195 6.71 2.61 16.46
CA LYS A 195 5.30 2.54 16.06
C LYS A 195 4.44 1.82 17.11
N ARG A 196 3.17 2.22 17.10
CA ARG A 196 2.10 1.52 17.83
C ARG A 196 0.85 1.58 16.97
N ILE A 197 0.26 0.42 16.69
CA ILE A 197 -0.93 0.29 15.84
C ILE A 197 -1.90 -0.63 16.54
N GLU A 198 -3.14 -0.19 16.68
CA GLU A 198 -4.23 -0.94 17.28
C GLU A 198 -5.32 -1.12 16.23
N THR A 199 -5.88 -2.32 16.10
CA THR A 199 -6.84 -2.66 15.06
C THR A 199 -8.00 -3.43 15.64
N LEU A 200 -9.22 -3.09 15.21
CA LEU A 200 -10.45 -3.79 15.53
C LEU A 200 -11.16 -4.17 14.24
N ASN A 201 -11.65 -5.40 14.15
CA ASN A 201 -12.32 -5.90 12.95
C ASN A 201 -13.46 -6.81 13.30
N GLY A 202 -14.54 -6.73 12.53
CA GLY A 202 -15.68 -7.64 12.73
C GLY A 202 -16.38 -7.94 11.41
N GLU A 203 -16.94 -9.15 11.33
CA GLU A 203 -17.71 -9.60 10.19
C GLU A 203 -18.86 -10.48 10.66
N TRP A 204 -20.01 -10.33 10.01
CA TRP A 204 -21.19 -11.15 10.24
C TRP A 204 -21.76 -11.56 8.89
N VAL A 205 -21.84 -12.87 8.68
CA VAL A 205 -22.48 -13.48 7.52
C VAL A 205 -23.84 -14.03 7.97
N HIS A 206 -24.90 -13.59 7.33
CA HIS A 206 -26.26 -13.98 7.69
C HIS A 206 -27.02 -14.45 6.45
N GLU A 207 -27.47 -15.68 6.48
CA GLU A 207 -28.30 -16.25 5.42
C GLU A 207 -29.76 -15.89 5.71
N LEU A 208 -30.30 -14.94 4.95
CA LEU A 208 -31.69 -14.49 5.10
C LEU A 208 -32.65 -15.59 4.69
N ASP A 209 -32.29 -16.34 3.65
CA ASP A 209 -33.00 -17.50 3.15
C ASP A 209 -32.08 -18.31 2.23
N GLY A 210 -32.60 -19.31 1.54
CA GLY A 210 -31.80 -20.18 0.67
C GLY A 210 -31.22 -19.49 -0.58
N GLN A 211 -31.64 -18.27 -0.88
CA GLN A 211 -31.16 -17.51 -2.05
C GLN A 211 -30.46 -16.21 -1.69
N ASN A 212 -30.59 -15.72 -0.46
CA ASN A 212 -30.13 -14.41 -0.05
C ASN A 212 -29.17 -14.49 1.12
N THR A 213 -27.97 -13.92 0.94
CA THR A 213 -26.97 -13.82 1.99
C THR A 213 -26.59 -12.34 2.19
N LEU A 214 -26.52 -11.93 3.43
CA LEU A 214 -26.08 -10.60 3.84
C LEU A 214 -24.74 -10.71 4.56
N ILE A 215 -23.76 -9.92 4.15
CA ILE A 215 -22.44 -9.86 4.79
C ILE A 215 -22.23 -8.43 5.29
N LEU A 216 -22.00 -8.30 6.57
CA LEU A 216 -21.73 -7.02 7.23
C LEU A 216 -20.32 -7.03 7.76
N GLN A 217 -19.56 -5.98 7.48
CA GLN A 217 -18.20 -5.81 8.01
C GLN A 217 -18.03 -4.41 8.56
N ALA A 218 -17.29 -4.30 9.66
CA ALA A 218 -16.94 -3.00 10.22
C ALA A 218 -15.63 -3.13 11.00
N GLY A 219 -14.88 -2.04 11.04
CA GLY A 219 -13.64 -2.05 11.79
C GLY A 219 -12.86 -0.76 11.65
N GLY A 220 -11.65 -0.80 12.17
CA GLY A 220 -10.78 0.34 12.06
C GLY A 220 -9.43 0.11 12.70
N SER A 221 -8.59 1.11 12.59
CA SER A 221 -7.27 1.11 13.23
C SER A 221 -6.92 2.51 13.71
N GLN A 222 -6.05 2.53 14.72
CA GLN A 222 -5.39 3.75 15.17
C GLN A 222 -3.90 3.50 15.18
N SER A 223 -3.13 4.51 14.78
CA SER A 223 -1.67 4.39 14.74
C SER A 223 -1.01 5.63 15.32
N ARG A 224 0.16 5.40 15.91
CA ARG A 224 1.10 6.45 16.32
C ARG A 224 2.46 6.02 15.76
N LEU A 225 2.99 6.84 14.87
CA LEU A 225 4.24 6.56 14.14
C LEU A 225 5.20 7.72 14.35
N GLU A 226 6.38 7.45 14.89
CA GLU A 226 7.43 8.46 14.94
C GLU A 226 7.98 8.63 13.52
N ARG A 227 8.33 9.85 13.16
CA ARG A 227 8.75 10.16 11.79
C ARG A 227 10.11 10.83 11.80
N GLN A 228 10.87 10.59 10.74
CA GLN A 228 12.17 11.21 10.57
C GLN A 228 12.02 12.72 10.37
N GLN A 229 13.00 13.46 10.82
CA GLN A 229 13.10 14.89 10.59
C GLN A 229 13.34 15.14 9.09
N GLU A 230 12.57 16.05 8.51
CA GLU A 230 12.71 16.40 7.10
C GLU A 230 13.96 17.24 6.89
N ALA A 231 14.80 16.84 5.92
CA ALA A 231 16.08 17.50 5.66
C ALA A 231 15.92 18.99 5.33
N GLY A 232 14.95 19.34 4.48
CA GLY A 232 14.70 20.74 4.12
C GLY A 232 14.33 21.62 5.30
N VAL A 233 13.65 21.05 6.30
CA VAL A 233 13.34 21.79 7.53
C VAL A 233 14.59 21.91 8.42
N GLN A 234 15.40 20.85 8.48
CA GLN A 234 16.65 20.89 9.27
C GLN A 234 17.60 21.99 8.79
N ASP A 235 17.63 22.24 7.49
CA ASP A 235 18.47 23.29 6.93
C ASP A 235 18.04 24.68 7.41
N LEU A 236 16.75 24.84 7.74
CA LEU A 236 16.18 26.13 8.15
C LEU A 236 16.04 26.28 9.66
N GLY A 237 16.26 25.21 10.43
CA GLY A 237 16.05 25.27 11.87
C GLY A 237 16.48 24.02 12.60
N SER A 238 16.00 23.92 13.84
CA SER A 238 16.24 22.76 14.70
C SER A 238 14.92 22.29 15.29
N TYR A 239 14.65 21.00 15.17
CA TYR A 239 13.43 20.41 15.73
C TYR A 239 13.47 20.49 17.25
N GLN A 240 12.37 20.96 17.84
CA GLN A 240 12.13 20.95 19.28
C GLN A 240 11.23 19.79 19.67
N GLN A 241 10.40 19.37 18.73
CA GLN A 241 9.58 18.17 18.84
C GLN A 241 9.64 17.46 17.50
N ASP A 242 10.14 16.24 17.52
CA ASP A 242 10.25 15.41 16.33
C ASP A 242 8.88 15.09 15.77
N PRO A 243 8.76 14.91 14.45
CA PRO A 243 7.48 14.61 13.83
C PRO A 243 6.89 13.32 14.37
N VAL A 244 5.61 13.37 14.72
CA VAL A 244 4.82 12.20 15.15
C VAL A 244 3.52 12.19 14.36
N GLN A 245 3.30 11.12 13.60
CA GLN A 245 2.08 10.93 12.85
C GLN A 245 1.07 10.12 13.66
N GLN A 246 -0.14 10.65 13.77
CA GLN A 246 -1.29 9.93 14.30
C GLN A 246 -2.22 9.60 13.14
N GLY A 247 -2.56 8.33 13.00
CA GLY A 247 -3.45 7.84 11.96
C GLY A 247 -4.71 7.23 12.53
N GLN A 248 -5.81 7.42 11.84
CA GLN A 248 -7.09 6.80 12.18
C GLN A 248 -7.75 6.31 10.89
N ARG A 249 -8.24 5.07 10.93
CA ARG A 249 -8.96 4.44 9.82
C ARG A 249 -10.23 3.83 10.39
N THR A 250 -11.36 4.04 9.72
CA THR A 250 -12.60 3.33 10.05
C THR A 250 -13.32 2.96 8.76
N PHE A 251 -14.09 1.89 8.83
CA PHE A 251 -14.90 1.47 7.69
C PHE A 251 -16.13 0.72 8.14
N ALA A 252 -17.14 0.71 7.27
CA ALA A 252 -18.28 -0.17 7.36
C ALA A 252 -18.67 -0.60 5.94
N SER A 253 -19.10 -1.84 5.79
CA SER A 253 -19.46 -2.41 4.50
C SER A 253 -20.67 -3.32 4.65
N VAL A 254 -21.54 -3.28 3.66
CA VAL A 254 -22.65 -4.21 3.54
C VAL A 254 -22.64 -4.80 2.13
N GLN A 255 -22.79 -6.11 2.05
CA GLN A 255 -22.89 -6.83 0.78
C GLN A 255 -24.10 -7.74 0.85
N TRP A 256 -24.97 -7.62 -0.14
CA TRP A 256 -26.10 -8.51 -0.34
C TRP A 256 -25.84 -9.34 -1.59
N GLN A 257 -25.97 -10.66 -1.44
CA GLN A 257 -25.83 -11.62 -2.54
C GLN A 257 -27.17 -12.30 -2.75
N HIS A 258 -27.64 -12.31 -3.99
CA HIS A 258 -28.83 -13.02 -4.39
C HIS A 258 -28.49 -14.06 -5.46
N THR A 259 -28.80 -15.32 -5.19
CA THR A 259 -28.55 -16.42 -6.12
C THR A 259 -29.88 -16.80 -6.77
N PHE A 260 -30.06 -16.40 -8.03
CA PHE A 260 -31.27 -16.78 -8.80
C PHE A 260 -31.29 -18.29 -9.05
N ASN A 261 -30.14 -18.84 -9.42
CA ASN A 261 -29.90 -20.25 -9.66
C ASN A 261 -28.40 -20.52 -9.73
N GLN A 262 -28.00 -21.76 -10.05
CA GLN A 262 -26.60 -22.16 -10.10
C GLN A 262 -25.76 -21.40 -11.12
N SER A 263 -26.41 -20.77 -12.12
CA SER A 263 -25.73 -20.06 -13.22
C SER A 263 -25.86 -18.55 -13.13
N HIS A 264 -26.56 -18.00 -12.12
CA HIS A 264 -26.83 -16.55 -12.11
C HIS A 264 -26.86 -16.01 -10.68
N GLN A 265 -26.00 -15.06 -10.40
CA GLN A 265 -25.89 -14.42 -9.09
C GLN A 265 -25.79 -12.90 -9.27
N LEU A 266 -26.47 -12.18 -8.40
CA LEU A 266 -26.39 -10.72 -8.28
C LEU A 266 -25.75 -10.38 -6.93
N GLN A 267 -24.82 -9.42 -6.94
CA GLN A 267 -24.18 -8.92 -5.73
C GLN A 267 -24.29 -7.40 -5.69
N VAL A 268 -24.72 -6.86 -4.57
CA VAL A 268 -24.75 -5.42 -4.32
C VAL A 268 -23.87 -5.15 -3.10
N THR A 269 -22.86 -4.32 -3.27
CA THR A 269 -21.91 -3.97 -2.21
C THR A 269 -21.90 -2.47 -2.03
N SER A 270 -21.98 -2.02 -0.78
CA SER A 270 -21.78 -0.62 -0.44
C SER A 270 -20.83 -0.52 0.74
N TYR A 271 -19.91 0.43 0.69
CA TYR A 271 -19.06 0.68 1.85
C TYR A 271 -18.76 2.17 2.01
N GLY A 272 -18.47 2.54 3.26
CA GLY A 272 -17.91 3.83 3.61
C GLY A 272 -16.59 3.64 4.32
N GLN A 273 -15.62 4.51 4.03
CA GLN A 273 -14.31 4.54 4.69
C GLN A 273 -13.99 5.98 5.08
N TYR A 274 -13.37 6.13 6.25
CA TYR A 274 -12.83 7.41 6.72
C TYR A 274 -11.39 7.18 7.13
N THR A 275 -10.51 8.08 6.69
CA THR A 275 -9.11 8.09 7.14
C THR A 275 -8.72 9.49 7.55
N ARG A 276 -7.87 9.58 8.56
CA ARG A 276 -7.32 10.84 9.04
C ARG A 276 -5.86 10.60 9.41
N ASP A 277 -4.97 11.44 8.88
CA ASP A 277 -3.56 11.46 9.27
C ASP A 277 -3.19 12.88 9.67
N VAL A 278 -2.52 12.99 10.81
CA VAL A 278 -1.96 14.27 11.28
C VAL A 278 -0.53 14.02 11.74
N THR A 279 0.41 14.79 11.19
CA THR A 279 1.81 14.74 11.60
C THR A 279 2.14 16.07 12.28
N ASP A 280 2.35 16.05 13.59
CA ASP A 280 2.70 17.22 14.39
C ASP A 280 4.21 17.30 14.56
N PHE A 281 4.75 18.52 14.50
CA PHE A 281 6.16 18.79 14.76
C PHE A 281 6.34 20.24 15.24
N SER A 282 7.51 20.53 15.82
CA SER A 282 7.85 21.87 16.30
C SER A 282 9.32 22.18 15.98
N VAL A 283 9.57 23.39 15.48
CA VAL A 283 10.90 23.81 15.00
C VAL A 283 11.21 25.22 15.51
N CYS A 284 12.43 25.44 16.00
CA CYS A 284 12.98 26.78 16.19
C CYS A 284 13.77 27.11 14.93
N TYR A 285 13.46 28.22 14.29
CA TYR A 285 13.98 28.55 12.96
C TYR A 285 15.18 29.47 13.05
N ARG A 286 16.13 29.26 12.15
CA ARG A 286 17.29 30.15 11.98
C ARG A 286 16.86 31.33 11.12
N ASP A 287 17.44 32.48 11.44
CA ASP A 287 17.36 33.63 10.56
C ASP A 287 18.09 33.28 9.24
N PRO A 288 17.41 33.31 8.10
CA PRO A 288 18.03 32.88 6.84
C PRO A 288 19.12 33.81 6.34
N LEU A 289 19.20 35.05 6.87
CA LEU A 289 20.21 36.01 6.46
C LEU A 289 21.48 35.91 7.31
N THR A 290 21.36 35.55 8.57
CA THR A 290 22.50 35.47 9.49
C THR A 290 22.92 34.04 9.86
N GLY A 291 22.02 33.07 9.65
CA GLY A 291 22.26 31.69 10.06
C GLY A 291 22.11 31.44 11.55
N GLN A 292 21.72 32.45 12.32
CA GLN A 292 21.66 32.37 13.80
C GLN A 292 20.22 32.09 14.27
N PHE A 293 20.10 31.38 15.39
CA PHE A 293 18.84 31.29 16.07
C PHE A 293 18.47 32.60 16.73
N GLY A 294 17.25 33.03 16.57
CA GLY A 294 16.79 34.29 17.12
C GLY A 294 15.42 34.66 16.55
N PRO A 295 14.96 35.88 16.88
CA PRO A 295 13.66 36.35 16.38
C PRO A 295 13.62 36.49 14.85
N GLY A 296 14.77 36.75 14.21
CA GLY A 296 14.87 36.83 12.75
C GLY A 296 14.43 35.56 12.02
N GLY A 297 14.45 34.41 12.68
CA GLY A 297 13.89 33.17 12.14
C GLY A 297 12.42 33.31 11.75
N GLY A 298 11.70 34.24 12.38
CA GLY A 298 10.29 34.51 12.05
C GLY A 298 10.07 35.04 10.63
N VAL A 299 11.13 35.55 9.99
CA VAL A 299 11.00 36.05 8.62
C VAL A 299 10.58 34.95 7.64
N LEU A 300 10.89 33.70 7.94
CA LEU A 300 10.43 32.55 7.11
C LEU A 300 8.90 32.43 7.06
N PHE A 301 8.22 33.08 7.99
CA PHE A 301 6.76 33.14 8.06
C PHE A 301 6.23 34.53 7.74
N SER A 302 7.06 35.42 7.16
CA SER A 302 6.61 36.76 6.83
C SER A 302 5.84 36.78 5.51
N ARG A 303 4.86 37.67 5.44
CA ARG A 303 4.05 37.85 4.25
C ARG A 303 4.88 38.29 3.05
N GLU A 304 5.81 39.24 3.29
CA GLU A 304 6.65 39.77 2.23
C GLU A 304 7.50 38.69 1.57
N LEU A 305 8.13 37.82 2.38
CA LEU A 305 8.97 36.76 1.84
C LEU A 305 8.15 35.79 0.97
N ARG A 306 6.93 35.48 1.40
CA ARG A 306 6.05 34.64 0.60
C ARG A 306 5.68 35.30 -0.73
N GLU A 307 5.36 36.59 -0.72
CA GLU A 307 5.03 37.33 -1.94
C GLU A 307 6.22 37.35 -2.89
N LEU A 308 7.40 37.68 -2.37
CA LEU A 308 8.64 37.68 -3.16
C LEU A 308 8.96 36.30 -3.73
N TYR A 309 8.70 35.22 -2.99
CA TYR A 309 8.94 33.86 -3.45
C TYR A 309 8.10 33.54 -4.69
N LEU A 310 6.85 33.99 -4.69
CA LEU A 310 5.98 33.79 -5.85
C LEU A 310 6.40 34.69 -7.02
N GLU A 311 6.83 35.91 -6.73
CA GLU A 311 7.30 36.85 -7.75
C GLU A 311 8.62 36.43 -8.41
N ASN A 312 9.43 35.68 -7.68
CA ASN A 312 10.74 35.21 -8.18
C ASN A 312 10.67 33.74 -8.65
N ASP A 313 9.52 33.33 -9.21
CA ASP A 313 9.30 32.01 -9.81
C ASP A 313 9.65 30.86 -8.85
N ARG A 314 9.47 31.11 -7.54
CA ARG A 314 9.72 30.11 -6.48
C ARG A 314 11.20 29.73 -6.36
N ASP A 315 12.08 30.62 -6.75
CA ASP A 315 13.54 30.46 -6.54
C ASP A 315 13.92 31.02 -5.17
N VAL A 316 14.43 30.16 -4.27
CA VAL A 316 14.76 30.53 -2.89
C VAL A 316 15.89 31.60 -2.87
N GLY A 317 16.93 31.40 -3.68
CA GLY A 317 18.08 32.32 -3.74
C GLY A 317 17.68 33.70 -4.23
N ALA A 318 16.90 33.74 -5.34
CA ALA A 318 16.40 35.00 -5.88
C ALA A 318 15.46 35.70 -4.91
N THR A 319 14.64 34.92 -4.18
CA THR A 319 13.73 35.44 -3.17
C THR A 319 14.48 36.19 -2.06
N PHE A 320 15.51 35.55 -1.50
CA PHE A 320 16.29 36.18 -0.44
C PHE A 320 17.07 37.39 -0.95
N ALA A 321 17.59 37.34 -2.18
CA ALA A 321 18.25 38.48 -2.78
C ALA A 321 17.30 39.69 -2.95
N ALA A 322 16.08 39.41 -3.47
CA ALA A 322 15.05 40.44 -3.62
C ALA A 322 14.57 40.98 -2.27
N ALA A 323 14.40 40.10 -1.27
CA ALA A 323 13.93 40.50 0.06
C ALA A 323 14.87 41.56 0.69
N GLN A 324 16.16 41.46 0.47
CA GLN A 324 17.11 42.39 1.04
C GLN A 324 16.97 43.80 0.43
N THR A 325 16.28 43.95 -0.68
CA THR A 325 16.06 45.27 -1.32
C THR A 325 14.64 45.78 -1.10
N ASP A 326 13.74 44.99 -0.52
CA ASP A 326 12.36 45.36 -0.26
C ASP A 326 12.24 46.18 1.04
N PRO A 327 11.77 47.47 0.99
CA PRO A 327 11.67 48.28 2.21
C PRO A 327 10.71 47.71 3.25
N ASP A 328 9.60 47.09 2.83
CA ASP A 328 8.64 46.47 3.76
C ASP A 328 9.25 45.31 4.50
N PHE A 329 9.94 44.45 3.77
CA PHE A 329 10.71 43.35 4.37
C PHE A 329 11.79 43.88 5.32
N ALA A 330 12.55 44.89 4.90
CA ALA A 330 13.60 45.46 5.71
C ALA A 330 13.08 46.03 7.04
N ASN A 331 11.96 46.73 7.01
CA ASN A 331 11.31 47.30 8.20
C ASN A 331 10.80 46.19 9.14
N ARG A 332 10.18 45.17 8.59
CA ARG A 332 9.72 44.02 9.39
C ARG A 332 10.88 43.26 9.98
N TYR A 333 11.90 43.03 9.20
CA TYR A 333 13.09 42.32 9.65
C TYR A 333 13.75 43.07 10.82
N ALA A 334 13.85 44.39 10.72
CA ALA A 334 14.40 45.23 11.82
C ALA A 334 13.53 45.09 13.09
N THR A 335 12.20 45.09 12.90
CA THR A 335 11.25 44.89 14.02
C THR A 335 11.39 43.51 14.66
N LEU A 336 11.56 42.47 13.84
CA LEU A 336 11.82 41.11 14.34
C LEU A 336 13.12 41.04 15.14
N GLN A 337 14.19 41.65 14.60
CA GLN A 337 15.51 41.64 15.27
C GLN A 337 15.46 42.33 16.64
N ALA A 338 14.57 43.31 16.79
CA ALA A 338 14.42 44.01 18.07
C ALA A 338 13.67 43.14 19.12
N ALA A 339 13.00 42.09 18.74
CA ALA A 339 12.34 41.18 19.67
C ALA A 339 13.42 40.32 20.35
N ASN A 340 13.23 40.04 21.61
CA ASN A 340 14.27 39.34 22.38
C ASN A 340 13.82 37.90 22.70
N ALA A 341 13.56 37.13 21.64
CA ALA A 341 13.14 35.71 21.80
C ALA A 341 13.39 34.96 20.48
N PRO A 342 13.81 33.71 20.52
CA PRO A 342 13.91 32.90 19.30
C PRO A 342 12.53 32.64 18.72
N PHE A 343 12.48 32.48 17.40
CA PHE A 343 11.21 32.16 16.72
C PHE A 343 11.08 30.64 16.64
N CYS A 344 10.14 30.12 17.43
CA CYS A 344 9.80 28.69 17.43
C CYS A 344 8.31 28.55 17.13
N ALA A 345 7.97 27.55 16.34
CA ALA A 345 6.58 27.31 15.94
C ALA A 345 6.28 25.83 15.87
N GLY A 346 5.09 25.47 16.32
CA GLY A 346 4.48 24.18 16.03
C GLY A 346 3.84 24.22 14.65
N SER A 347 3.79 23.08 13.98
CA SER A 347 3.13 22.93 12.68
C SER A 347 2.53 21.55 12.59
N ALA A 348 1.60 21.37 11.67
CA ALA A 348 1.00 20.08 11.42
C ALA A 348 0.78 19.87 9.92
N LEU A 349 1.02 18.64 9.47
CA LEU A 349 0.58 18.17 8.16
C LEU A 349 -0.66 17.30 8.41
N ASP A 350 -1.77 17.65 7.80
CA ASP A 350 -3.07 17.02 8.05
C ASP A 350 -3.76 16.60 6.76
N ILE A 351 -4.48 15.49 6.81
CA ILE A 351 -5.38 15.12 5.71
C ILE A 351 -6.50 14.24 6.27
N GLU A 352 -7.71 14.51 5.82
CA GLU A 352 -8.89 13.69 6.08
C GLU A 352 -9.48 13.24 4.76
N GLU A 353 -9.86 11.97 4.67
CA GLU A 353 -10.38 11.40 3.44
C GLU A 353 -11.60 10.54 3.74
N GLU A 354 -12.64 10.73 2.96
CA GLU A 354 -13.86 9.93 3.02
C GLU A 354 -14.08 9.29 1.66
N ARG A 355 -14.52 8.04 1.67
CA ARG A 355 -14.90 7.33 0.45
C ARG A 355 -16.23 6.62 0.68
N TYR A 356 -17.14 6.81 -0.23
CA TYR A 356 -18.42 6.07 -0.27
C TYR A 356 -18.50 5.39 -1.63
N ASP A 357 -18.83 4.11 -1.63
CA ASP A 357 -18.79 3.29 -2.84
C ASP A 357 -20.03 2.40 -2.88
N LEU A 358 -20.65 2.32 -4.05
CA LEU A 358 -21.77 1.43 -4.30
C LEU A 358 -21.52 0.70 -5.61
N GLU A 359 -21.57 -0.62 -5.57
CA GLU A 359 -21.35 -1.45 -6.75
C GLU A 359 -22.46 -2.49 -6.87
N ILE A 360 -22.96 -2.66 -8.07
CA ILE A 360 -23.89 -3.72 -8.45
C ILE A 360 -23.16 -4.61 -9.45
N GLN A 361 -23.02 -5.88 -9.13
CA GLN A 361 -22.31 -6.84 -9.98
C GLN A 361 -23.20 -8.02 -10.29
N ASP A 362 -23.33 -8.36 -11.55
CA ASP A 362 -24.07 -9.49 -12.05
C ASP A 362 -23.09 -10.52 -12.62
N THR A 363 -23.23 -11.78 -12.20
CA THR A 363 -22.39 -12.89 -12.66
C THR A 363 -23.29 -13.92 -13.30
N LEU A 364 -23.06 -14.23 -14.57
CA LEU A 364 -23.93 -15.07 -15.37
C LEU A 364 -23.11 -16.10 -16.15
N GLN A 365 -23.52 -17.35 -16.06
CA GLN A 365 -23.03 -18.42 -16.90
C GLN A 365 -24.09 -18.79 -17.92
N MET A 366 -23.76 -18.69 -19.20
CA MET A 366 -24.67 -19.02 -20.31
C MET A 366 -24.22 -20.31 -20.97
N GLY A 367 -24.91 -21.41 -20.63
CA GLY A 367 -24.48 -22.75 -21.02
C GLY A 367 -23.15 -23.11 -20.38
N ASP A 368 -22.42 -24.00 -21.05
CA ASP A 368 -21.15 -24.52 -20.52
C ASP A 368 -19.93 -23.71 -20.97
N ARG A 369 -20.11 -22.75 -21.87
CA ARG A 369 -19.00 -22.12 -22.58
C ARG A 369 -18.82 -20.63 -22.34
N VAL A 370 -19.84 -19.95 -21.79
CA VAL A 370 -19.79 -18.49 -21.69
C VAL A 370 -20.01 -18.08 -20.24
N ARG A 371 -19.07 -17.32 -19.70
CA ARG A 371 -19.15 -16.76 -18.35
C ARG A 371 -18.97 -15.26 -18.46
N LEU A 372 -19.85 -14.49 -17.86
CA LEU A 372 -19.85 -13.04 -17.91
C LEU A 372 -20.00 -12.49 -16.49
N VAL A 373 -19.14 -11.55 -16.13
CA VAL A 373 -19.39 -10.67 -15.00
C VAL A 373 -19.51 -9.25 -15.55
N SER A 374 -20.51 -8.52 -15.10
CA SER A 374 -20.68 -7.12 -15.49
C SER A 374 -21.19 -6.32 -14.30
N GLY A 375 -20.98 -5.03 -14.33
CA GLY A 375 -21.44 -4.22 -13.21
C GLY A 375 -21.38 -2.73 -13.44
N LEU A 376 -21.98 -2.04 -12.49
CA LEU A 376 -22.02 -0.59 -12.38
C LEU A 376 -21.50 -0.20 -11.02
N ASN A 377 -20.76 0.91 -10.97
CA ASN A 377 -20.20 1.40 -9.71
C ASN A 377 -20.31 2.93 -9.66
N LEU A 378 -20.65 3.41 -8.49
CA LEU A 378 -20.69 4.84 -8.16
C LEU A 378 -19.79 5.06 -6.96
N ARG A 379 -18.84 5.98 -7.07
CA ARG A 379 -17.91 6.32 -5.98
C ARG A 379 -17.88 7.81 -5.74
N HIS A 380 -17.89 8.20 -4.47
CA HIS A 380 -17.70 9.57 -4.05
C HIS A 380 -16.51 9.62 -3.10
N ASP A 381 -15.47 10.34 -3.48
CA ASP A 381 -14.30 10.63 -2.66
C ASP A 381 -14.36 12.10 -2.23
N ARG A 382 -14.09 12.35 -0.96
CA ARG A 382 -13.99 13.70 -0.39
C ARG A 382 -12.69 13.77 0.40
N VAL A 383 -11.89 14.80 0.13
CA VAL A 383 -10.58 14.98 0.79
C VAL A 383 -10.51 16.41 1.31
N SER A 384 -10.14 16.55 2.57
CA SER A 384 -10.01 17.83 3.25
C SER A 384 -8.62 17.94 3.89
N SER A 385 -7.95 19.06 3.67
CA SER A 385 -6.63 19.28 4.26
C SER A 385 -6.34 20.78 4.30
N ASP A 386 -5.92 21.27 5.46
CA ASP A 386 -5.40 22.62 5.58
C ASP A 386 -4.00 22.71 4.98
N SER A 387 -3.14 21.73 5.28
CA SER A 387 -1.73 21.80 4.93
C SER A 387 -1.43 21.45 3.47
N TYR A 388 -2.09 20.44 2.90
CA TYR A 388 -1.82 19.99 1.52
C TYR A 388 -2.66 20.72 0.49
N LEU A 389 -3.91 21.06 0.83
CA LEU A 389 -4.91 21.51 -0.16
C LEU A 389 -5.47 22.91 0.10
N SER A 390 -5.31 23.43 1.33
CA SER A 390 -5.97 24.66 1.78
C SER A 390 -7.48 24.61 1.54
N GLY A 391 -8.09 23.44 1.70
CA GLY A 391 -9.52 23.29 1.48
C GLY A 391 -10.01 21.85 1.37
N THR A 392 -11.21 21.73 0.85
CA THR A 392 -11.92 20.45 0.68
C THR A 392 -12.27 20.24 -0.79
N TYR A 393 -12.06 19.03 -1.28
CA TYR A 393 -12.31 18.66 -2.68
C TYR A 393 -13.08 17.37 -2.76
N ASP A 394 -13.99 17.28 -3.72
CA ASP A 394 -14.84 16.12 -3.98
C ASP A 394 -14.57 15.59 -5.38
N ASN A 395 -14.59 14.28 -5.55
CA ASN A 395 -14.53 13.63 -6.85
C ASN A 395 -15.56 12.52 -6.90
N VAL A 396 -16.47 12.59 -7.86
CA VAL A 396 -17.50 11.56 -8.08
C VAL A 396 -17.13 10.79 -9.35
N SER A 397 -17.11 9.46 -9.25
CA SER A 397 -16.78 8.57 -10.37
C SER A 397 -17.97 7.69 -10.72
N TYR A 398 -18.28 7.63 -12.00
CA TYR A 398 -19.29 6.73 -12.59
C TYR A 398 -18.54 5.67 -13.39
N ARG A 399 -18.88 4.41 -13.16
CA ARG A 399 -18.11 3.30 -13.74
C ARG A 399 -19.02 2.19 -14.23
N ALA A 400 -18.61 1.54 -15.33
CA ALA A 400 -19.27 0.35 -15.86
C ALA A 400 -18.21 -0.62 -16.34
N PHE A 401 -18.40 -1.90 -16.06
CA PHE A 401 -17.41 -2.91 -16.45
C PHE A 401 -18.04 -4.19 -16.93
N GLY A 402 -17.27 -4.95 -17.71
CA GLY A 402 -17.63 -6.28 -18.11
C GLY A 402 -16.39 -7.13 -18.39
N ASN A 403 -16.44 -8.37 -17.95
CA ASN A 403 -15.40 -9.36 -18.23
C ASN A 403 -16.09 -10.64 -18.69
N LEU A 404 -15.74 -11.08 -19.89
CA LEU A 404 -16.35 -12.20 -20.59
C LEU A 404 -15.29 -13.28 -20.81
N ALA A 405 -15.61 -14.51 -20.44
CA ALA A 405 -14.78 -15.68 -20.76
C ALA A 405 -15.60 -16.60 -21.66
N VAL A 406 -15.05 -16.93 -22.82
CA VAL A 406 -15.72 -17.78 -23.82
C VAL A 406 -14.81 -18.94 -24.19
N ASP A 407 -15.27 -20.17 -23.99
CA ASP A 407 -14.58 -21.36 -24.49
C ASP A 407 -14.88 -21.53 -25.99
N LEU A 408 -14.00 -20.92 -26.82
CA LEU A 408 -14.13 -21.00 -28.29
C LEU A 408 -14.07 -22.46 -28.75
N LEU A 409 -13.15 -23.19 -28.17
CA LEU A 409 -12.98 -24.64 -28.33
C LEU A 409 -12.71 -25.21 -26.92
N ARG A 410 -12.83 -26.50 -26.72
CA ARG A 410 -12.56 -27.10 -25.43
C ARG A 410 -11.19 -26.71 -24.84
N PRO A 411 -10.09 -26.70 -25.63
CA PRO A 411 -8.80 -26.30 -25.09
C PRO A 411 -8.51 -24.80 -25.16
N LEU A 412 -9.43 -23.96 -25.69
CA LEU A 412 -9.12 -22.56 -25.99
C LEU A 412 -10.17 -21.63 -25.39
N THR A 413 -9.76 -20.82 -24.42
CA THR A 413 -10.61 -19.83 -23.76
C THR A 413 -10.17 -18.42 -24.17
N LEU A 414 -11.12 -17.61 -24.65
CA LEU A 414 -10.96 -16.19 -24.92
C LEU A 414 -11.50 -15.40 -23.75
N ASN A 415 -10.68 -14.50 -23.21
CA ASN A 415 -11.10 -13.58 -22.15
C ASN A 415 -11.07 -12.15 -22.69
N LEU A 416 -12.21 -11.46 -22.59
CA LEU A 416 -12.34 -10.06 -22.98
C LEU A 416 -12.79 -9.25 -21.79
N GLY A 417 -12.06 -8.18 -21.49
CA GLY A 417 -12.41 -7.30 -20.37
C GLY A 417 -12.44 -5.85 -20.81
N GLY A 418 -13.30 -5.09 -20.20
CA GLY A 418 -13.36 -3.66 -20.42
C GLY A 418 -13.94 -2.94 -19.21
N TYR A 419 -13.37 -1.78 -18.93
CA TYR A 419 -13.80 -0.93 -17.84
C TYR A 419 -13.92 0.51 -18.36
N TRP A 420 -15.11 1.06 -18.30
CA TRP A 420 -15.38 2.45 -18.63
C TRP A 420 -15.54 3.22 -17.35
N GLU A 421 -14.94 4.42 -17.28
CA GLU A 421 -15.09 5.28 -16.13
C GLU A 421 -15.03 6.74 -16.51
N ARG A 422 -15.72 7.55 -15.72
CA ARG A 422 -15.76 9.01 -15.89
C ARG A 422 -15.72 9.67 -14.51
N ASP A 423 -14.80 10.62 -14.33
CA ASP A 423 -14.72 11.44 -13.12
C ASP A 423 -14.29 12.86 -13.48
N ARG A 424 -14.32 13.74 -12.47
CA ARG A 424 -14.03 15.17 -12.67
C ARG A 424 -12.55 15.46 -12.93
N ILE A 425 -11.66 14.70 -12.30
CA ILE A 425 -10.20 14.94 -12.38
C ILE A 425 -9.65 14.46 -13.72
N SER A 426 -10.06 13.26 -14.13
CA SER A 426 -9.42 12.54 -15.25
C SER A 426 -10.25 12.55 -16.53
N GLY A 427 -11.53 12.95 -16.44
CA GLY A 427 -12.42 12.89 -17.58
C GLY A 427 -12.94 11.48 -17.81
N GLN A 428 -12.97 11.04 -19.07
CA GLN A 428 -13.57 9.78 -19.47
C GLN A 428 -12.48 8.85 -20.03
N HIS A 429 -12.49 7.58 -19.60
CA HIS A 429 -11.48 6.60 -19.99
C HIS A 429 -12.08 5.23 -20.19
N PHE A 430 -11.39 4.43 -21.00
CA PHE A 430 -11.72 3.03 -21.21
C PHE A 430 -10.44 2.19 -21.15
N SER A 431 -10.48 1.11 -20.35
CA SER A 431 -9.34 0.21 -20.13
C SER A 431 -9.69 -1.19 -20.63
N PRO A 432 -9.13 -1.62 -21.79
CA PRO A 432 -9.42 -2.93 -22.35
C PRO A 432 -8.40 -3.99 -21.93
N ARG A 433 -8.82 -5.25 -22.01
CA ARG A 433 -7.95 -6.41 -21.89
C ARG A 433 -8.42 -7.52 -22.82
N LEU A 434 -7.45 -8.18 -23.48
CA LEU A 434 -7.65 -9.37 -24.29
C LEU A 434 -6.75 -10.46 -23.72
N GLY A 435 -7.31 -11.61 -23.39
CA GLY A 435 -6.56 -12.78 -22.95
C GLY A 435 -6.94 -14.00 -23.77
N LEU A 436 -5.97 -14.81 -24.12
CA LEU A 436 -6.18 -16.06 -24.82
C LEU A 436 -5.44 -17.16 -24.05
N ASN A 437 -6.17 -18.15 -23.59
CA ASN A 437 -5.62 -19.27 -22.81
C ASN A 437 -5.81 -20.56 -23.61
N TRP A 438 -4.71 -21.26 -23.85
CA TRP A 438 -4.70 -22.52 -24.59
C TRP A 438 -4.23 -23.66 -23.70
N ARG A 439 -5.15 -24.54 -23.35
CA ARG A 439 -4.88 -25.75 -22.59
C ARG A 439 -4.37 -26.82 -23.56
N ALA A 440 -3.06 -26.80 -23.82
CA ALA A 440 -2.41 -27.62 -24.85
C ALA A 440 -2.47 -29.11 -24.56
N ALA A 441 -2.45 -29.48 -23.25
CA ALA A 441 -2.51 -30.84 -22.77
C ALA A 441 -2.99 -30.81 -21.30
N PRO A 442 -3.41 -31.93 -20.74
CA PRO A 442 -3.73 -31.98 -19.30
C PRO A 442 -2.55 -31.47 -18.47
N GLY A 443 -2.78 -30.50 -17.62
CA GLY A 443 -1.77 -29.89 -16.79
C GLY A 443 -0.87 -28.86 -17.48
N HIS A 444 -1.11 -28.52 -18.74
CA HIS A 444 -0.28 -27.57 -19.50
C HIS A 444 -1.14 -26.51 -20.16
N SER A 445 -0.93 -25.25 -19.80
CA SER A 445 -1.67 -24.12 -20.35
C SER A 445 -0.71 -23.01 -20.76
N PHE A 446 -0.96 -22.42 -21.93
CA PHE A 446 -0.26 -21.23 -22.41
C PHE A 446 -1.25 -20.08 -22.47
N ARG A 447 -0.76 -18.86 -22.23
CA ARG A 447 -1.60 -17.68 -22.36
C ARG A 447 -0.89 -16.55 -23.07
N TYR A 448 -1.67 -15.75 -23.76
CA TYR A 448 -1.27 -14.45 -24.28
C TYR A 448 -2.22 -13.42 -23.68
N VAL A 449 -1.70 -12.32 -23.15
CA VAL A 449 -2.53 -11.24 -22.63
C VAL A 449 -2.04 -9.91 -23.14
N PHE A 450 -2.96 -9.09 -23.59
CA PHE A 450 -2.74 -7.68 -23.91
C PHE A 450 -3.65 -6.84 -23.05
N SER A 451 -3.11 -5.80 -22.40
CA SER A 451 -3.90 -4.93 -21.55
C SER A 451 -3.39 -3.50 -21.56
N LYS A 452 -4.32 -2.59 -21.32
CA LYS A 452 -4.02 -1.18 -21.06
C LYS A 452 -4.66 -0.79 -19.73
N ALA A 453 -3.98 0.07 -19.00
CA ALA A 453 -4.51 0.61 -17.76
C ALA A 453 -4.06 2.06 -17.61
N LEU A 454 -4.66 2.73 -16.64
CA LEU A 454 -4.29 4.08 -16.31
C LEU A 454 -4.30 4.27 -14.79
N ARG A 455 -3.53 5.26 -14.32
CA ARG A 455 -3.62 5.77 -12.96
C ARG A 455 -3.99 7.25 -13.07
N THR A 456 -5.10 7.61 -12.45
CA THR A 456 -5.53 9.00 -12.44
C THR A 456 -4.69 9.81 -11.45
N PRO A 457 -4.44 11.09 -11.71
CA PRO A 457 -3.87 11.94 -10.68
C PRO A 457 -4.75 11.87 -9.43
N ASP A 458 -4.13 11.87 -8.27
CA ASP A 458 -4.90 11.95 -7.03
C ASP A 458 -5.33 13.41 -6.78
N ILE A 459 -6.09 13.62 -5.72
CA ILE A 459 -6.60 14.97 -5.43
C ILE A 459 -5.44 15.92 -5.10
N TYR A 460 -4.41 15.47 -4.39
CA TYR A 460 -3.27 16.32 -4.11
C TYR A 460 -2.47 16.64 -5.39
N GLU A 461 -2.21 15.66 -6.22
CA GLU A 461 -1.50 15.92 -7.50
C GLU A 461 -2.26 16.95 -8.34
N ASP A 462 -3.59 16.86 -8.38
CA ASP A 462 -4.42 17.75 -9.20
C ASP A 462 -4.67 19.12 -8.57
N GLN A 463 -4.80 19.19 -7.22
CA GLN A 463 -5.28 20.36 -6.51
C GLN A 463 -4.33 20.89 -5.43
N ALA A 464 -3.06 20.45 -5.42
CA ALA A 464 -2.11 20.85 -4.38
C ALA A 464 -2.11 22.37 -4.19
N ARG A 465 -2.21 22.77 -2.93
CA ARG A 465 -2.11 24.16 -2.50
C ARG A 465 -1.61 24.17 -1.07
N THR A 466 -0.31 23.96 -0.93
CA THR A 466 0.28 23.73 0.40
C THR A 466 0.26 24.98 1.25
N ASN A 467 0.07 24.79 2.55
CA ASN A 467 -0.04 25.86 3.51
C ASN A 467 0.39 25.34 4.88
N ILE A 468 1.60 25.65 5.29
CA ILE A 468 2.14 25.20 6.57
C ILE A 468 2.11 26.39 7.54
N ARG A 469 1.17 26.34 8.48
CA ARG A 469 0.93 27.42 9.43
C ARG A 469 1.82 27.33 10.65
N ALA A 470 2.27 28.48 11.12
CA ALA A 470 2.93 28.59 12.42
C ALA A 470 1.87 28.55 13.51
N ARG A 471 1.99 27.59 14.41
CA ARG A 471 1.10 27.41 15.57
C ARG A 471 1.95 27.42 16.85
N GLU A 472 1.27 27.56 17.99
CA GLU A 472 1.94 27.48 19.29
C GLU A 472 3.13 28.42 19.42
N LEU A 473 2.98 29.62 18.87
CA LEU A 473 4.01 30.66 18.93
C LEU A 473 4.23 31.11 20.37
N SER A 474 5.47 31.56 20.67
CA SER A 474 5.74 32.17 21.97
C SER A 474 4.80 33.36 22.20
N PRO A 475 4.51 33.73 23.44
CA PRO A 475 3.55 34.82 23.72
C PRO A 475 3.82 36.12 22.97
N LEU A 476 5.08 36.49 22.80
CA LEU A 476 5.45 37.70 22.05
C LEU A 476 4.95 37.65 20.59
N PHE A 477 5.26 36.55 19.90
CA PHE A 477 4.84 36.38 18.51
C PHE A 477 3.35 36.16 18.37
N ALA A 478 2.74 35.39 19.29
CA ALA A 478 1.30 35.11 19.28
C ALA A 478 0.49 36.41 19.44
N ALA A 479 0.94 37.31 20.31
CA ALA A 479 0.24 38.60 20.57
C ALA A 479 0.44 39.63 19.45
N ASN A 480 1.51 39.51 18.67
CA ASN A 480 1.92 40.51 17.69
C ASN A 480 2.12 39.96 16.27
N THR A 481 1.44 38.86 15.94
CA THR A 481 1.64 38.13 14.66
C THR A 481 1.51 39.08 13.45
N GLU A 482 0.44 39.85 13.40
CA GLU A 482 0.20 40.79 12.31
C GLU A 482 1.32 41.84 12.18
N ALA A 483 1.74 42.42 13.32
CA ALA A 483 2.79 43.45 13.31
C ALA A 483 4.17 42.89 12.96
N LEU A 484 4.48 41.69 13.45
CA LEU A 484 5.81 41.11 13.29
C LEU A 484 5.96 40.32 11.99
N LEU A 485 4.89 39.67 11.51
CA LEU A 485 4.95 38.73 10.37
C LEU A 485 4.10 39.22 9.18
N GLY A 486 3.30 40.27 9.34
CA GLY A 486 2.52 40.86 8.26
C GLY A 486 1.16 40.25 7.99
N TRP A 487 0.83 39.19 8.69
CA TRP A 487 -0.47 38.52 8.55
C TRP A 487 -0.74 37.59 9.75
N SER A 488 -2.00 37.16 9.87
CA SER A 488 -2.43 36.22 10.89
C SER A 488 -3.53 35.33 10.28
N PRO A 489 -3.41 34.01 10.30
CA PRO A 489 -2.27 33.24 10.83
C PRO A 489 -1.03 33.30 9.92
N ALA A 490 0.13 33.15 10.50
CA ALA A 490 1.39 33.17 9.78
C ALA A 490 1.60 31.85 9.01
N ASN A 491 2.03 31.98 7.77
CA ASN A 491 2.28 30.83 6.89
C ASN A 491 3.74 30.77 6.46
N PHE A 492 4.27 29.58 6.34
CA PHE A 492 5.62 29.36 5.84
C PHE A 492 5.74 29.92 4.41
N PHE A 493 6.89 30.51 4.07
CA PHE A 493 7.03 31.25 2.81
C PHE A 493 6.94 30.33 1.57
N ILE A 494 7.40 29.08 1.68
CA ILE A 494 7.37 28.15 0.55
C ILE A 494 5.92 27.67 0.34
N THR A 495 5.43 27.88 -0.87
CA THR A 495 4.08 27.46 -1.27
C THR A 495 4.17 26.59 -2.52
N GLN A 496 3.64 25.40 -2.44
CA GLN A 496 3.57 24.48 -3.57
C GLN A 496 2.13 24.44 -4.10
N THR A 497 2.02 24.51 -5.42
CA THR A 497 0.70 24.46 -6.08
C THR A 497 0.79 23.51 -7.28
N SER A 498 -0.31 22.81 -7.52
CA SER A 498 -0.43 21.99 -8.71
C SER A 498 -0.60 22.86 -9.95
N PRO A 499 -0.04 22.47 -11.10
CA PRO A 499 -0.30 23.19 -12.35
C PRO A 499 -1.74 23.03 -12.85
N GLY A 500 -2.49 22.04 -12.36
CA GLY A 500 -3.88 21.81 -12.73
C GLY A 500 -4.09 21.28 -14.16
N THR A 501 -3.02 20.80 -14.79
CA THR A 501 -3.06 20.33 -16.18
C THR A 501 -2.52 18.91 -16.33
N LEU A 502 -2.55 18.15 -15.25
CA LEU A 502 -1.96 16.80 -15.23
C LEU A 502 -2.85 15.80 -15.98
N LYS A 503 -2.19 14.87 -16.65
CA LYS A 503 -2.85 13.77 -17.37
C LYS A 503 -2.74 12.50 -16.57
N PRO A 504 -3.64 11.52 -16.78
CA PRO A 504 -3.46 10.19 -16.21
C PRO A 504 -2.17 9.54 -16.71
N GLU A 505 -1.51 8.81 -15.82
CA GLU A 505 -0.42 7.91 -16.20
C GLU A 505 -1.00 6.75 -17.00
N ARG A 506 -0.24 6.20 -17.94
CA ARG A 506 -0.70 5.13 -18.83
C ARG A 506 0.29 3.97 -18.84
N ILE A 507 -0.24 2.74 -18.91
CA ILE A 507 0.55 1.55 -19.12
C ILE A 507 -0.07 0.73 -20.23
N ARG A 508 0.78 0.19 -21.11
CA ARG A 508 0.42 -0.79 -22.11
C ARG A 508 1.32 -2.00 -21.91
N SER A 509 0.70 -3.17 -21.80
CA SER A 509 1.41 -4.40 -21.48
C SER A 509 0.97 -5.53 -22.40
N TRP A 510 1.93 -6.38 -22.79
CA TRP A 510 1.60 -7.69 -23.31
C TRP A 510 2.47 -8.74 -22.62
N GLU A 511 1.93 -9.94 -22.51
CA GLU A 511 2.65 -11.05 -21.90
C GLU A 511 2.37 -12.38 -22.59
N LEU A 512 3.36 -13.25 -22.54
CA LEU A 512 3.24 -14.68 -22.85
C LEU A 512 3.48 -15.45 -21.55
N GLY A 513 2.59 -16.38 -21.24
CA GLY A 513 2.69 -17.15 -20.01
C GLY A 513 2.53 -18.63 -20.23
N TYR A 514 3.12 -19.41 -19.32
CA TYR A 514 2.94 -20.85 -19.24
C TYR A 514 2.54 -21.21 -17.81
N TYR A 515 1.51 -22.02 -17.66
CA TYR A 515 1.08 -22.57 -16.38
C TYR A 515 1.09 -24.11 -16.50
N GLY A 516 1.85 -24.75 -15.63
CA GLY A 516 1.96 -26.21 -15.60
C GLY A 516 1.58 -26.76 -14.24
N GLN A 517 0.84 -27.87 -14.23
CA GLN A 517 0.45 -28.57 -13.00
C GLN A 517 0.72 -30.06 -13.20
N PHE A 518 1.65 -30.59 -12.40
CA PHE A 518 2.08 -31.98 -12.42
C PHE A 518 1.87 -32.53 -11.01
N SER A 519 1.93 -33.83 -10.84
CA SER A 519 1.77 -34.46 -9.52
C SER A 519 2.59 -33.74 -8.42
N GLY A 520 1.92 -32.94 -7.58
CA GLY A 520 2.54 -32.22 -6.48
C GLY A 520 3.39 -31.01 -6.86
N LEU A 521 3.48 -30.67 -8.15
CA LEU A 521 4.28 -29.54 -8.63
C LEU A 521 3.43 -28.58 -9.46
N GLU A 522 3.55 -27.29 -9.20
CA GLU A 522 2.86 -26.23 -9.93
C GLU A 522 3.90 -25.19 -10.36
N LEU A 523 3.89 -24.82 -11.63
CA LEU A 523 4.84 -23.87 -12.21
C LEU A 523 4.10 -22.83 -13.02
N ASP A 524 4.42 -21.54 -12.79
CA ASP A 524 3.93 -20.43 -13.62
C ASP A 524 5.14 -19.63 -14.07
N VAL A 525 5.24 -19.39 -15.38
CA VAL A 525 6.29 -18.57 -15.96
C VAL A 525 5.65 -17.54 -16.90
N ARG A 526 6.10 -16.29 -16.82
CA ARG A 526 5.65 -15.28 -17.76
C ARG A 526 6.83 -14.48 -18.31
N TYR A 527 6.74 -14.12 -19.58
CA TYR A 527 7.56 -13.10 -20.20
C TYR A 527 6.65 -11.92 -20.55
N PHE A 528 7.12 -10.69 -20.28
CA PHE A 528 6.29 -9.51 -20.48
C PHE A 528 7.09 -8.34 -21.03
N GLN A 529 6.38 -7.42 -21.68
CA GLN A 529 6.88 -6.10 -22.04
C GLN A 529 5.83 -5.06 -21.68
N GLU A 530 6.27 -3.99 -21.01
CA GLU A 530 5.41 -2.92 -20.52
C GLU A 530 6.00 -1.57 -20.89
N ALA A 531 5.14 -0.68 -21.39
CA ALA A 531 5.49 0.71 -21.64
C ALA A 531 4.62 1.60 -20.76
N LEU A 532 5.26 2.35 -19.88
CA LEU A 532 4.61 3.29 -18.97
C LEU A 532 4.95 4.70 -19.44
N THR A 533 3.92 5.50 -19.67
CA THR A 533 4.05 6.87 -20.20
C THR A 533 3.26 7.85 -19.38
N ASP A 534 3.58 9.13 -19.54
CA ASP A 534 2.94 10.24 -18.83
C ASP A 534 3.03 10.08 -17.31
N LEU A 535 4.10 9.48 -16.79
CA LEU A 535 4.24 9.21 -15.37
C LEU A 535 4.44 10.50 -14.59
N LEU A 536 3.73 10.63 -13.47
CA LEU A 536 3.86 11.70 -12.51
C LEU A 536 5.05 11.38 -11.62
N SER A 537 6.11 12.15 -11.73
CA SER A 537 7.45 11.72 -11.35
C SER A 537 8.00 12.24 -10.03
N HIS A 538 7.18 12.84 -9.17
CA HIS A 538 7.69 13.39 -7.90
C HIS A 538 7.01 12.82 -6.67
N ALA A 539 7.76 12.80 -5.56
CA ALA A 539 7.27 12.34 -4.28
C ALA A 539 6.17 13.29 -3.75
N LEU A 540 5.27 12.74 -2.96
CA LEU A 540 4.19 13.50 -2.33
C LEU A 540 4.73 14.19 -1.07
N ASN A 541 5.44 15.29 -1.27
CA ASN A 541 6.08 16.05 -0.20
C ASN A 541 5.67 17.52 -0.31
N PRO A 542 5.05 18.10 0.72
CA PRO A 542 4.60 19.50 0.65
C PRO A 542 5.74 20.52 0.55
N PHE A 543 6.98 20.13 0.78
CA PHE A 543 8.13 21.01 0.63
C PHE A 543 8.77 20.94 -0.76
N GLU A 544 8.58 19.83 -1.50
CA GLU A 544 9.20 19.59 -2.81
C GLU A 544 8.20 18.93 -3.75
N PHE A 545 7.24 19.70 -4.25
CA PHE A 545 6.18 19.13 -5.10
C PHE A 545 6.14 19.88 -6.43
N GLU A 546 6.60 19.20 -7.49
CA GLU A 546 6.59 19.74 -8.85
C GLU A 546 6.04 18.68 -9.81
N PRO A 547 4.74 18.39 -9.74
CA PRO A 547 4.19 17.31 -10.55
C PRO A 547 4.17 17.66 -12.04
N ASN A 548 4.62 16.71 -12.85
CA ASN A 548 4.53 16.81 -14.31
C ASN A 548 4.42 15.39 -14.90
N ASN A 549 3.96 15.30 -16.14
CA ASN A 549 3.76 14.02 -16.83
C ASN A 549 4.95 13.67 -17.73
N GLU A 550 6.17 13.94 -17.31
CA GLU A 550 7.36 13.70 -18.13
C GLU A 550 7.98 12.31 -17.95
N GLY A 551 7.57 11.57 -16.93
CA GLY A 551 8.17 10.28 -16.65
C GLY A 551 7.81 9.22 -17.68
N ARG A 552 8.80 8.40 -18.05
CA ARG A 552 8.61 7.27 -18.93
C ARG A 552 9.47 6.09 -18.47
N VAL A 553 8.87 4.90 -18.47
CA VAL A 553 9.55 3.66 -18.12
C VAL A 553 9.16 2.58 -19.12
N ASP A 554 10.15 1.85 -19.60
CA ASP A 554 9.93 0.63 -20.38
C ASP A 554 10.50 -0.55 -19.60
N HIS A 555 9.67 -1.56 -19.34
CA HIS A 555 10.06 -2.81 -18.69
C HIS A 555 9.99 -3.96 -19.67
N GLN A 556 10.91 -4.90 -19.50
CA GLN A 556 10.92 -6.16 -20.20
C GLN A 556 11.50 -7.22 -19.27
N GLY A 557 10.83 -8.34 -19.11
CA GLY A 557 11.34 -9.30 -18.15
C GLY A 557 10.67 -10.66 -18.17
N THR A 558 11.21 -11.52 -17.31
CA THR A 558 10.69 -12.86 -17.07
C THR A 558 10.47 -13.04 -15.58
N GLU A 559 9.35 -13.64 -15.23
CA GLU A 559 9.02 -14.01 -13.86
C GLU A 559 8.64 -15.48 -13.81
N ALA A 560 8.99 -16.14 -12.71
CA ALA A 560 8.64 -17.55 -12.50
C ALA A 560 8.27 -17.78 -11.05
N GLN A 561 7.33 -18.69 -10.82
CA GLN A 561 7.03 -19.19 -9.49
C GLN A 561 6.78 -20.69 -9.57
N LEU A 562 7.27 -21.41 -8.56
CA LEU A 562 7.14 -22.85 -8.47
C LEU A 562 6.69 -23.20 -7.06
N SER A 563 5.70 -24.08 -6.96
CA SER A 563 5.25 -24.68 -5.72
C SER A 563 5.41 -26.19 -5.85
N TRP A 564 6.05 -26.82 -4.89
CA TRP A 564 6.31 -28.25 -4.93
C TRP A 564 6.04 -28.90 -3.57
N ARG A 565 5.26 -29.95 -3.60
CA ARG A 565 4.93 -30.76 -2.42
C ARG A 565 5.41 -32.18 -2.65
N PRO A 566 6.70 -32.47 -2.35
CA PRO A 566 7.26 -33.81 -2.56
C PRO A 566 6.68 -34.88 -1.62
N GLY A 567 5.84 -34.49 -0.70
CA GLY A 567 5.14 -35.36 0.22
C GLY A 567 4.16 -34.52 1.03
N VAL A 568 3.40 -35.17 1.91
CA VAL A 568 2.38 -34.51 2.72
C VAL A 568 2.97 -33.54 3.75
N ASN A 569 4.26 -33.72 4.09
CA ASN A 569 4.90 -32.96 5.17
C ASN A 569 5.80 -31.83 4.68
N HIS A 570 5.96 -31.65 3.38
CA HIS A 570 6.89 -30.65 2.84
C HIS A 570 6.19 -29.75 1.84
N LEU A 571 6.54 -28.46 1.88
CA LEU A 571 6.18 -27.48 0.88
C LEU A 571 7.43 -26.69 0.53
N LEU A 572 7.77 -26.63 -0.76
CA LEU A 572 8.81 -25.77 -1.28
C LEU A 572 8.17 -24.75 -2.23
N ARG A 573 8.45 -23.48 -2.01
CA ARG A 573 7.98 -22.37 -2.85
C ARG A 573 9.19 -21.59 -3.34
N LEU A 574 9.37 -21.49 -4.65
CA LEU A 574 10.47 -20.72 -5.26
C LEU A 574 9.88 -19.65 -6.17
N THR A 575 10.45 -18.45 -6.14
CA THR A 575 10.10 -17.39 -7.08
C THR A 575 11.36 -16.73 -7.62
N GLY A 576 11.27 -16.17 -8.80
CA GLY A 576 12.36 -15.43 -9.38
C GLY A 576 11.86 -14.44 -10.43
N ALA A 577 12.60 -13.35 -10.59
CA ALA A 577 12.30 -12.35 -11.62
C ALA A 577 13.62 -11.75 -12.13
N HIS A 578 13.68 -11.55 -13.43
CA HIS A 578 14.75 -10.79 -14.07
C HIS A 578 14.09 -9.72 -14.94
N ILE A 579 14.33 -8.44 -14.63
CA ILE A 579 13.62 -7.33 -15.23
C ILE A 579 14.62 -6.29 -15.73
N HIS A 580 14.56 -6.00 -17.01
CA HIS A 580 15.31 -4.92 -17.60
C HIS A 580 14.43 -3.66 -17.63
N THR A 581 14.92 -2.58 -17.01
CA THR A 581 14.18 -1.33 -16.85
C THR A 581 14.95 -0.19 -17.54
N ARG A 582 14.27 0.55 -18.40
CA ARG A 582 14.78 1.80 -18.97
C ARG A 582 13.91 2.95 -18.48
N VAL A 583 14.56 3.99 -17.98
CA VAL A 583 13.86 5.16 -17.45
C VAL A 583 14.43 6.44 -18.06
N ASN A 584 13.59 7.42 -18.30
CA ASN A 584 14.05 8.75 -18.69
C ASN A 584 14.31 9.67 -17.48
N LYS A 585 13.77 9.30 -16.31
CA LYS A 585 13.98 10.02 -15.03
C LYS A 585 14.49 9.03 -14.01
N LYS A 586 15.63 9.28 -13.40
CA LYS A 586 16.24 8.37 -12.41
C LYS A 586 15.30 8.02 -11.25
N THR A 587 14.48 8.98 -10.85
CA THR A 587 13.52 8.78 -9.76
C THR A 587 12.53 7.63 -10.03
N GLU A 588 12.21 7.39 -11.30
CA GLU A 588 11.25 6.34 -11.68
C GLU A 588 11.84 4.93 -11.59
N GLY A 589 13.14 4.79 -11.44
CA GLY A 589 13.80 3.49 -11.32
C GLY A 589 14.29 3.15 -9.91
N ARG A 590 14.04 3.99 -8.93
CA ARG A 590 14.65 3.85 -7.59
C ARG A 590 14.28 2.55 -6.88
N LEU A 591 13.10 2.00 -7.12
CA LEU A 591 12.66 0.75 -6.50
C LEU A 591 12.76 -0.46 -7.43
N ALA A 592 13.35 -0.28 -8.59
CA ALA A 592 13.44 -1.35 -9.57
C ALA A 592 14.51 -2.36 -9.16
N ALA A 593 14.11 -3.59 -8.86
CA ALA A 593 15.04 -4.69 -8.69
C ALA A 593 15.28 -5.31 -10.06
N ARG A 594 16.54 -5.43 -10.46
CA ARG A 594 16.91 -6.13 -11.70
C ARG A 594 16.68 -7.62 -11.56
N ASP A 595 17.18 -8.18 -10.47
CA ASP A 595 17.03 -9.59 -10.16
C ASP A 595 16.43 -9.74 -8.77
N SER A 596 15.45 -10.62 -8.63
CA SER A 596 14.88 -10.91 -7.33
C SER A 596 14.51 -12.38 -7.25
N ALA A 597 14.54 -12.93 -6.05
CA ALA A 597 14.21 -14.33 -5.82
C ALA A 597 13.73 -14.52 -4.40
N SER A 598 12.90 -15.53 -4.22
CA SER A 598 12.55 -16.02 -2.89
C SER A 598 12.52 -17.55 -2.91
N ALA A 599 12.87 -18.16 -1.78
CA ALA A 599 12.75 -19.60 -1.57
C ALA A 599 12.18 -19.80 -0.16
N LEU A 600 11.12 -20.57 -0.06
CA LEU A 600 10.51 -20.90 1.21
C LEU A 600 10.36 -22.42 1.29
N TRP A 601 10.86 -23.02 2.37
CA TRP A 601 10.69 -24.44 2.66
C TRP A 601 9.98 -24.56 4.00
N ALA A 602 8.87 -25.29 4.01
CA ALA A 602 8.13 -25.60 5.21
C ALA A 602 8.09 -27.11 5.39
N TRP A 603 8.38 -27.56 6.60
CA TRP A 603 8.46 -28.97 6.96
C TRP A 603 7.67 -29.24 8.24
N GLN A 604 6.64 -30.08 8.13
CA GLN A 604 5.92 -30.60 9.29
C GLN A 604 6.70 -31.81 9.81
N LEU A 605 7.59 -31.57 10.76
CA LEU A 605 8.53 -32.56 11.29
C LEU A 605 7.81 -33.69 12.02
N SER A 606 6.74 -33.36 12.73
CA SER A 606 5.87 -34.30 13.44
C SER A 606 4.49 -33.64 13.63
N ASP A 607 3.58 -34.32 14.26
CA ASP A 607 2.24 -33.76 14.56
C ASP A 607 2.34 -32.46 15.38
N ASN A 608 3.39 -32.34 16.19
CA ASN A 608 3.56 -31.19 17.08
C ASN A 608 4.54 -30.15 16.57
N TRP A 609 5.58 -30.55 15.82
CA TRP A 609 6.68 -29.69 15.45
C TRP A 609 6.64 -29.30 13.97
N GLY A 610 6.73 -28.01 13.70
CA GLY A 610 6.91 -27.47 12.35
C GLY A 610 8.14 -26.59 12.27
N LEU A 611 8.84 -26.67 11.15
CA LEU A 611 9.99 -25.85 10.83
C LEU A 611 9.72 -25.14 9.51
N SER A 612 10.17 -23.90 9.37
CA SER A 612 10.23 -23.29 8.06
C SER A 612 11.41 -22.35 7.95
N SER A 613 11.87 -22.19 6.72
CA SER A 613 12.95 -21.27 6.39
C SER A 613 12.61 -20.58 5.10
N ALA A 614 12.93 -19.29 5.03
CA ALA A 614 12.73 -18.51 3.81
C ALA A 614 14.02 -17.73 3.51
N TYR A 615 14.36 -17.63 2.24
CA TYR A 615 15.48 -16.84 1.75
C TYR A 615 14.97 -15.85 0.73
N TYR A 616 15.42 -14.61 0.85
CA TYR A 616 15.00 -13.51 -0.03
C TYR A 616 16.23 -12.81 -0.59
N LEU A 617 16.20 -12.51 -1.89
CA LEU A 617 17.27 -11.83 -2.58
C LEU A 617 16.65 -10.79 -3.54
N ALA A 618 17.21 -9.58 -3.54
CA ALA A 618 16.90 -8.59 -4.58
C ALA A 618 18.13 -7.73 -4.81
N ASN A 619 18.46 -7.46 -6.07
CA ASN A 619 19.51 -6.50 -6.39
C ASN A 619 18.98 -5.45 -7.36
N ASP A 620 19.45 -4.23 -7.23
CA ASP A 620 19.04 -3.14 -8.11
C ASP A 620 20.09 -2.90 -9.23
N TYR A 621 19.85 -1.90 -10.05
CA TYR A 621 20.72 -1.56 -11.17
C TYR A 621 22.02 -0.89 -10.76
N ASN A 622 22.18 -0.54 -9.49
CA ASN A 622 23.42 0.00 -8.92
C ASN A 622 24.18 -1.07 -8.12
N ASP A 623 23.77 -2.33 -8.25
CA ASP A 623 24.33 -3.49 -7.57
C ASP A 623 24.21 -3.46 -6.03
N ASN A 624 23.26 -2.70 -5.49
CA ASN A 624 22.86 -2.82 -4.09
C ASN A 624 22.10 -4.13 -3.92
N VAL A 625 22.38 -4.83 -2.84
CA VAL A 625 21.81 -6.16 -2.62
C VAL A 625 21.05 -6.22 -1.29
N PHE A 626 19.78 -6.60 -1.37
CA PHE A 626 19.01 -7.06 -0.21
C PHE A 626 19.14 -8.57 -0.12
N GLU A 627 19.47 -9.07 1.05
CA GLU A 627 19.59 -10.52 1.25
C GLU A 627 19.24 -10.85 2.70
N ARG A 628 18.30 -11.77 2.90
CA ARG A 628 17.81 -12.12 4.24
C ARG A 628 17.41 -13.58 4.31
N VAL A 629 17.69 -14.20 5.45
CA VAL A 629 17.21 -15.55 5.79
C VAL A 629 16.28 -15.43 6.99
N ASP A 630 15.10 -16.04 6.88
CA ASP A 630 14.14 -16.14 7.97
C ASP A 630 14.05 -17.61 8.40
N LEU A 631 14.03 -17.85 9.70
CA LEU A 631 13.88 -19.18 10.28
C LEU A 631 12.72 -19.16 11.26
N GLN A 632 11.92 -20.21 11.25
CA GLN A 632 10.80 -20.34 12.18
C GLN A 632 10.73 -21.77 12.72
N VAL A 633 10.52 -21.85 14.04
CA VAL A 633 10.21 -23.11 14.74
C VAL A 633 8.85 -22.94 15.39
N ARG A 634 8.00 -23.94 15.25
CA ARG A 634 6.65 -23.93 15.81
C ARG A 634 6.41 -25.25 16.55
N LEU A 635 5.88 -25.13 17.77
CA LEU A 635 5.49 -26.28 18.58
C LEU A 635 4.02 -26.12 18.95
N ARG A 636 3.21 -27.10 18.57
CA ARG A 636 1.79 -27.17 18.97
C ARG A 636 1.57 -28.37 19.88
N HIS A 637 0.80 -28.16 20.92
CA HIS A 637 0.39 -29.26 21.79
C HIS A 637 -0.97 -28.93 22.42
N ARG A 638 -1.64 -29.94 22.92
CA ARG A 638 -2.96 -29.79 23.53
C ARG A 638 -2.91 -30.08 25.03
N VAL A 639 -3.59 -29.25 25.79
CA VAL A 639 -3.80 -29.46 27.23
C VAL A 639 -5.30 -29.42 27.45
N GLY A 640 -5.90 -30.57 27.66
CA GLY A 640 -7.35 -30.70 27.68
C GLY A 640 -7.93 -30.36 26.31
N GLY A 641 -8.90 -29.45 26.26
CA GLY A 641 -9.51 -28.99 25.00
C GLY A 641 -8.79 -27.81 24.36
N THR A 642 -7.77 -27.27 25.00
CA THR A 642 -7.05 -26.06 24.59
C THR A 642 -5.82 -26.41 23.78
N GLU A 643 -5.66 -25.75 22.63
CA GLU A 643 -4.46 -25.88 21.80
C GLU A 643 -3.50 -24.72 22.13
N LEU A 644 -2.25 -25.06 22.41
CA LEU A 644 -1.18 -24.10 22.66
C LEU A 644 -0.19 -24.17 21.52
N GLU A 645 0.16 -23.02 20.95
CA GLU A 645 1.16 -22.91 19.89
C GLU A 645 2.26 -21.96 20.32
N TRP A 646 3.49 -22.47 20.44
CA TRP A 646 4.68 -21.67 20.64
C TRP A 646 5.34 -21.45 19.27
N LYS A 647 5.82 -20.24 19.04
CA LYS A 647 6.46 -19.87 17.78
C LYS A 647 7.70 -19.02 18.04
N GLY A 648 8.84 -19.44 17.50
CA GLY A 648 10.05 -18.62 17.51
C GLY A 648 10.41 -18.26 16.08
N VAL A 649 10.75 -17.01 15.83
CA VAL A 649 11.11 -16.51 14.49
C VAL A 649 12.40 -15.70 14.61
N VAL A 650 13.32 -15.91 13.66
CA VAL A 650 14.52 -15.09 13.47
C VAL A 650 14.54 -14.62 12.02
N GLN A 651 14.73 -13.34 11.83
CA GLN A 651 15.01 -12.72 10.52
C GLN A 651 16.44 -12.20 10.56
N HIS A 652 17.31 -12.78 9.73
CA HIS A 652 18.73 -12.45 9.73
C HIS A 652 19.14 -11.81 8.40
N ALA A 653 19.59 -10.57 8.47
CA ALA A 653 20.09 -9.82 7.30
C ALA A 653 21.50 -10.32 6.95
N LEU A 654 21.62 -10.99 5.80
CA LEU A 654 22.93 -11.44 5.31
C LEU A 654 23.72 -10.29 4.69
N ASN A 655 23.05 -9.24 4.26
CA ASN A 655 23.66 -8.06 3.71
C ASN A 655 22.97 -6.83 4.31
N LYS A 656 23.74 -5.98 4.94
CA LYS A 656 23.24 -4.78 5.63
C LYS A 656 23.26 -3.52 4.75
N GLN A 657 23.65 -3.62 3.48
CA GLN A 657 23.68 -2.46 2.60
C GLN A 657 22.26 -1.95 2.30
N PRO A 658 22.09 -0.64 2.09
CA PRO A 658 20.78 -0.11 1.69
C PRO A 658 20.36 -0.73 0.37
N VAL A 659 19.09 -1.12 0.30
CA VAL A 659 18.52 -1.79 -0.86
C VAL A 659 17.73 -0.79 -1.66
N VAL A 660 17.84 -0.78 -2.97
CA VAL A 660 16.84 -0.27 -3.90
C VAL A 660 16.50 1.24 -3.80
N PHE A 661 16.76 1.91 -2.67
CA PHE A 661 16.59 3.36 -2.46
C PHE A 661 17.87 3.99 -2.00
N GLN A 662 18.13 5.21 -2.42
CA GLN A 662 19.20 6.03 -1.85
C GLN A 662 18.99 6.32 -0.36
N GLU A 663 17.74 6.28 0.09
CA GLU A 663 17.38 6.64 1.46
C GLU A 663 17.16 5.42 2.36
N ASN A 664 17.38 4.22 1.85
CA ASN A 664 17.18 3.01 2.63
C ASN A 664 18.10 2.99 3.85
N ARG A 665 17.52 2.59 4.95
CA ARG A 665 18.27 2.28 6.16
C ARG A 665 18.75 0.83 6.10
N TYR A 666 19.78 0.52 6.88
CA TYR A 666 20.32 -0.82 6.94
C TYR A 666 19.28 -1.77 7.54
N GLN A 667 19.19 -2.96 6.98
CA GLN A 667 18.35 -3.99 7.55
C GLN A 667 18.99 -4.50 8.85
N GLU A 668 18.15 -4.80 9.85
CA GLU A 668 18.59 -5.34 11.14
C GLU A 668 18.04 -6.73 11.37
N ASP A 669 18.79 -7.50 12.15
CA ASP A 669 18.30 -8.80 12.61
C ASP A 669 17.14 -8.61 13.57
N ARG A 670 16.09 -9.38 13.37
CA ARG A 670 14.93 -9.36 14.25
C ARG A 670 14.61 -10.77 14.73
N PHE A 671 14.20 -10.87 15.98
CA PHE A 671 13.72 -12.15 16.50
C PHE A 671 12.58 -11.91 17.48
N TRP A 672 11.68 -12.88 17.55
CA TRP A 672 10.59 -12.84 18.54
C TRP A 672 10.12 -14.23 18.90
N LEU A 673 9.55 -14.33 20.10
CA LEU A 673 8.86 -15.52 20.58
C LEU A 673 7.39 -15.17 20.78
N GLY A 674 6.53 -16.10 20.42
CA GLY A 674 5.09 -15.93 20.55
C GLY A 674 4.44 -17.15 21.16
N LEU A 675 3.31 -16.90 21.81
CA LEU A 675 2.41 -17.94 22.34
C LEU A 675 1.00 -17.61 21.82
N ALA A 676 0.36 -18.59 21.24
CA ALA A 676 -1.06 -18.51 20.90
C ALA A 676 -1.83 -19.63 21.63
N VAL A 677 -2.98 -19.26 22.14
CA VAL A 677 -3.91 -20.15 22.84
C VAL A 677 -5.20 -20.18 22.03
N ARG A 678 -5.64 -21.39 21.65
CA ARG A 678 -6.89 -21.58 20.90
C ARG A 678 -7.82 -22.48 21.70
N ILE A 679 -9.03 -21.96 21.94
CA ILE A 679 -10.04 -22.61 22.82
C ILE A 679 -11.27 -22.97 22.00
#